data_b0a66c98db01a0ac443e0cf48fb14364
#
_entry.id   b0a66c98db01a0ac443e0cf48fb14364
#
_cell.length_a   1.000
_cell.length_b   1.000
_cell.length_c   1.000
_cell.angle_alpha   90.00
_cell.angle_beta   90.00
_cell.angle_gamma   90.00
#
_symmetry.space_group_name_H-M   'P 1'
#
loop_
_entity.id
_entity.type
_entity.pdbx_description
1 polymer ?
#
loop_
_entity_poly.entity_id
_entity_poly.type
_entity_poly.pdbx_seq_one_letter_code
_entity_poly.pdbx_strand_id
1 'polypeptide(L)'
;MNPSDIESIEVLKDAASAAIYGARGANGVVLITTKKGTKGKATLNYEFTYGIQNPSKKVDLLGSADYQMLMNEMAANAGKDPYFPTVSSVNTDWQKELQNKNAPIMNHKVSLSGGTDNSTYYASFGYVKQEGIYAKGHADYERYNVRLNYNNVLLDTKSRNWLNKISFGAIASYSKSIQTGNTIGNSEAAGLITSMNMLPPTEPVYQTDPAILEQYAVTYPNHVIAPNGLAYNIIEMREITNPLAAMQVSHNQRTMPQNFGANFNLDVDLLPGLKFKTTYGAEWVFNSIKNVTPVYELNATSKNATSKVEDKKRESSYWQWENVLSYTKSFGRHNIGALFGTSMSSYHYSNLEAEDYNLLVVDIDKGYIDTATAPEEQSKVWGGAEDHRIASIFGRINYNYDEKYLFEAVVRRDGSSNFSRDHQYATFPSVSLGWVLTREKFMENRPSWLDFAKIRLSWGQNGNERIGSFAYTSMMSQGKNAVINGKVYTGMLPSGYANADLKWETSEQTDLGIDLRFFNSALTFSADYFVKKTKDMLLSMPIPLYTSYGSMTVNSGTVKNEGIEFEASYRFKVGEVNLGINGNASYVKNTVTDQGPDRVGLNNIGGGMGGQVSWRENGRPYGFFYGYLHDGIFQNQQEIDSYTYVDSNGKTQLIQPNAKPGDIRFKDLDGKNGLNGDDRTMIGKPNPDWTYGFTLSADWKGLDFSAFFQGSIGNDIYKLYRRSNVTFGNYDKSWLNRWHGEGTSNWVPRIIDGDNNNYQVSNFFVEDGSYMRLKVLQIGYSLPGQMLQRVGIKGLRFFVQGENLFTITNYSGYDPEVGTRDGFDGGTYPQARTYTIGAKYYIFD
;
A
#
# COMPACT_ATOMS: atom_id res chain seq x y z
N MET A 1 15.18 1.75 -6.37
CA MET A 1 15.45 1.86 -7.83
C MET A 1 14.88 3.16 -8.35
N ASN A 2 15.54 3.86 -9.29
CA ASN A 2 14.97 5.03 -9.96
C ASN A 2 14.04 4.56 -11.10
N PRO A 3 12.79 5.03 -11.19
CA PRO A 3 11.86 4.64 -12.27
C PRO A 3 12.41 4.88 -13.68
N SER A 4 13.21 5.92 -13.88
CA SER A 4 13.86 6.18 -15.17
C SER A 4 14.92 5.15 -15.57
N ASP A 5 15.36 4.24 -14.68
CA ASP A 5 16.26 3.12 -14.99
C ASP A 5 15.48 1.88 -15.48
N ILE A 6 14.16 1.91 -15.44
CA ILE A 6 13.32 0.81 -15.90
C ILE A 6 13.18 0.85 -17.41
N GLU A 7 13.32 -0.29 -18.06
CA GLU A 7 13.08 -0.49 -19.48
C GLU A 7 11.68 -1.02 -19.74
N SER A 8 11.27 -2.07 -19.00
CA SER A 8 9.92 -2.64 -19.06
C SER A 8 9.46 -3.18 -17.71
N ILE A 9 8.15 -3.24 -17.55
CA ILE A 9 7.47 -3.90 -16.45
C ILE A 9 6.48 -4.90 -17.06
N GLU A 10 6.56 -6.16 -16.66
CA GLU A 10 5.67 -7.23 -17.07
C GLU A 10 5.02 -7.84 -15.82
N VAL A 11 3.71 -8.07 -15.88
CA VAL A 11 2.96 -8.66 -14.76
C VAL A 11 2.47 -10.05 -15.16
N LEU A 12 2.98 -11.07 -14.48
CA LEU A 12 2.54 -12.45 -14.63
C LEU A 12 1.41 -12.71 -13.63
N LYS A 13 0.19 -12.79 -14.12
CA LYS A 13 -1.01 -12.86 -13.28
C LYS A 13 -1.47 -14.27 -13.00
N ASP A 14 -1.26 -15.19 -13.96
CA ASP A 14 -1.71 -16.57 -13.88
C ASP A 14 -0.68 -17.47 -13.19
N ALA A 15 -1.19 -18.57 -12.58
CA ALA A 15 -0.35 -19.50 -11.83
C ALA A 15 0.64 -20.26 -12.73
N ALA A 16 0.31 -20.48 -14.01
CA ALA A 16 1.20 -21.21 -14.93
C ALA A 16 2.41 -20.36 -15.32
N SER A 17 2.24 -19.09 -15.66
CA SER A 17 3.34 -18.17 -15.95
C SER A 17 4.20 -17.86 -14.73
N ALA A 18 3.59 -17.82 -13.54
CA ALA A 18 4.26 -17.54 -12.28
C ALA A 18 4.96 -18.78 -11.66
N ALA A 19 4.60 -20.01 -12.07
CA ALA A 19 5.05 -21.25 -11.44
C ALA A 19 6.57 -21.40 -11.33
N ILE A 20 7.32 -20.94 -12.34
CA ILE A 20 8.78 -21.02 -12.35
C ILE A 20 9.44 -20.15 -11.27
N TYR A 21 8.74 -19.10 -10.78
CA TYR A 21 9.23 -18.20 -9.74
C TYR A 21 8.94 -18.70 -8.31
N GLY A 22 8.19 -19.81 -8.19
CA GLY A 22 8.01 -20.56 -6.95
C GLY A 22 7.05 -19.93 -5.96
N ALA A 23 7.25 -20.27 -4.69
CA ALA A 23 6.41 -19.95 -3.57
C ALA A 23 6.08 -18.45 -3.39
N ARG A 24 6.90 -17.58 -3.92
CA ARG A 24 6.67 -16.13 -3.89
C ARG A 24 5.75 -15.64 -5.01
N GLY A 25 5.47 -16.51 -6.00
CA GLY A 25 4.61 -16.21 -7.16
C GLY A 25 3.11 -16.42 -6.93
N ALA A 26 2.66 -16.88 -5.75
CA ALA A 26 1.26 -17.17 -5.47
C ALA A 26 0.30 -16.00 -5.70
N ASN A 27 0.76 -14.77 -5.50
CA ASN A 27 0.00 -13.53 -5.71
C ASN A 27 0.34 -12.81 -7.03
N GLY A 28 1.00 -13.52 -7.97
CA GLY A 28 1.51 -12.96 -9.21
C GLY A 28 2.97 -12.51 -9.09
N VAL A 29 3.59 -12.26 -10.25
CA VAL A 29 4.99 -11.85 -10.35
C VAL A 29 5.08 -10.57 -11.18
N VAL A 30 5.78 -9.56 -10.67
CA VAL A 30 6.10 -8.34 -11.40
C VAL A 30 7.56 -8.41 -11.83
N LEU A 31 7.80 -8.57 -13.14
CA LEU A 31 9.13 -8.58 -13.73
C LEU A 31 9.54 -7.17 -14.10
N ILE A 32 10.62 -6.68 -13.50
CA ILE A 32 11.17 -5.36 -13.79
C ILE A 32 12.47 -5.54 -14.54
N THR A 33 12.46 -5.21 -15.83
CA THR A 33 13.67 -5.17 -16.65
C THR A 33 14.26 -3.77 -16.58
N THR A 34 15.54 -3.69 -16.27
CA THR A 34 16.24 -2.41 -16.17
C THR A 34 17.09 -2.16 -17.39
N LYS A 35 17.32 -0.87 -17.70
CA LYS A 35 18.14 -0.43 -18.81
C LYS A 35 19.54 -1.05 -18.77
N LYS A 36 19.98 -1.50 -19.94
CA LYS A 36 21.29 -2.10 -20.19
C LYS A 36 22.13 -1.18 -21.08
N GLY A 37 23.40 -1.44 -21.14
CA GLY A 37 24.28 -0.83 -22.13
C GLY A 37 23.88 -1.22 -23.55
N THR A 38 24.00 -0.29 -24.46
CA THR A 38 23.77 -0.52 -25.90
C THR A 38 25.09 -0.50 -26.66
N LYS A 39 25.19 -1.32 -27.71
CA LYS A 39 26.33 -1.30 -28.62
C LYS A 39 26.40 0.07 -29.31
N GLY A 40 27.58 0.65 -29.41
CA GLY A 40 27.84 1.92 -30.07
C GLY A 40 28.66 2.86 -29.20
N LYS A 41 28.85 4.08 -29.69
CA LYS A 41 29.53 5.16 -28.95
C LYS A 41 28.83 5.43 -27.62
N ALA A 42 29.59 5.94 -26.66
CA ALA A 42 29.06 6.37 -25.37
C ALA A 42 27.99 7.45 -25.56
N THR A 43 26.88 7.33 -24.88
CA THR A 43 25.78 8.31 -24.86
C THR A 43 25.57 8.75 -23.42
N LEU A 44 25.73 10.04 -23.16
CA LEU A 44 25.45 10.66 -21.87
C LEU A 44 24.06 11.30 -21.93
N ASN A 45 23.20 10.94 -20.97
CA ASN A 45 21.85 11.49 -20.85
C ASN A 45 21.73 12.22 -19.52
N TYR A 46 21.12 13.39 -19.55
CA TYR A 46 20.72 14.12 -18.35
C TYR A 46 19.22 14.41 -18.38
N GLU A 47 18.55 14.07 -17.30
CA GLU A 47 17.12 14.32 -17.10
C GLU A 47 16.94 15.16 -15.83
N PHE A 48 16.17 16.22 -15.95
CA PHE A 48 15.81 17.10 -14.86
C PHE A 48 14.30 17.28 -14.83
N THR A 49 13.71 17.19 -13.62
CA THR A 49 12.33 17.57 -13.40
C THR A 49 12.21 18.40 -12.14
N TYR A 50 11.37 19.41 -12.21
CA TYR A 50 10.97 20.22 -11.06
C TYR A 50 9.45 20.31 -11.04
N GLY A 51 8.85 20.00 -9.88
CA GLY A 51 7.42 20.03 -9.70
C GLY A 51 7.03 20.73 -8.41
N ILE A 52 5.76 21.13 -8.37
CA ILE A 52 5.09 21.67 -7.19
C ILE A 52 3.88 20.80 -6.87
N GLN A 53 3.69 20.52 -5.59
CA GLN A 53 2.70 19.60 -5.08
C GLN A 53 1.72 20.33 -4.15
N ASN A 54 0.45 19.97 -4.25
CA ASN A 54 -0.60 20.44 -3.34
C ASN A 54 -1.56 19.29 -3.05
N PRO A 55 -2.30 19.27 -1.92
CA PRO A 55 -3.37 18.30 -1.72
C PRO A 55 -4.36 18.29 -2.88
N SER A 56 -4.75 17.11 -3.33
CA SER A 56 -5.70 16.95 -4.46
C SER A 56 -7.11 17.41 -4.08
N LYS A 57 -7.49 17.20 -2.80
CA LYS A 57 -8.80 17.57 -2.22
C LYS A 57 -8.63 17.95 -0.76
N LYS A 58 -9.52 18.75 -0.24
CA LYS A 58 -9.73 19.04 1.19
C LYS A 58 -11.08 18.48 1.63
N VAL A 59 -11.22 18.18 2.90
CA VAL A 59 -12.51 17.84 3.49
C VAL A 59 -13.24 19.15 3.84
N ASP A 60 -14.53 19.24 3.52
CA ASP A 60 -15.36 20.39 3.84
C ASP A 60 -15.78 20.34 5.32
N LEU A 61 -14.94 20.91 6.19
CA LEU A 61 -15.18 21.00 7.62
C LEU A 61 -15.98 22.26 7.97
N LEU A 62 -16.61 22.24 9.15
CA LEU A 62 -17.32 23.40 9.67
C LEU A 62 -16.36 24.53 10.02
N GLY A 63 -16.75 25.76 9.71
CA GLY A 63 -16.14 26.96 10.26
C GLY A 63 -16.70 27.28 11.65
N SER A 64 -16.11 28.29 12.32
CA SER A 64 -16.39 28.60 13.72
C SER A 64 -17.87 28.88 14.01
N ALA A 65 -18.56 29.63 13.17
CA ALA A 65 -19.97 30.00 13.40
C ALA A 65 -20.87 28.73 13.38
N ASP A 66 -20.77 27.91 12.34
CA ASP A 66 -21.56 26.69 12.21
C ASP A 66 -21.21 25.67 13.29
N TYR A 67 -19.91 25.56 13.61
CA TYR A 67 -19.43 24.69 14.68
C TYR A 67 -20.04 25.07 16.04
N GLN A 68 -19.98 26.36 16.45
CA GLN A 68 -20.53 26.83 17.72
C GLN A 68 -22.05 26.62 17.79
N MET A 69 -22.76 26.87 16.68
CA MET A 69 -24.19 26.58 16.57
C MET A 69 -24.48 25.12 16.86
N LEU A 70 -23.79 24.21 16.17
CA LEU A 70 -23.94 22.76 16.33
C LEU A 70 -23.59 22.28 17.73
N MET A 71 -22.53 22.82 18.34
CA MET A 71 -22.10 22.44 19.68
C MET A 71 -23.10 22.90 20.74
N ASN A 72 -23.68 24.09 20.58
CA ASN A 72 -24.72 24.57 21.49
C ASN A 72 -26.01 23.73 21.35
N GLU A 73 -26.38 23.30 20.13
CA GLU A 73 -27.47 22.38 19.92
C GLU A 73 -27.19 21.00 20.55
N MET A 74 -25.95 20.51 20.39
CA MET A 74 -25.51 19.29 21.05
C MET A 74 -25.71 19.34 22.58
N ALA A 75 -25.32 20.45 23.22
CA ALA A 75 -25.53 20.68 24.65
C ALA A 75 -27.03 20.70 25.00
N ALA A 76 -27.83 21.43 24.23
CA ALA A 76 -29.29 21.51 24.44
C ALA A 76 -29.98 20.15 24.32
N ASN A 77 -29.60 19.35 23.31
CA ASN A 77 -30.13 17.98 23.13
C ASN A 77 -29.73 17.04 24.28
N ALA A 78 -28.61 17.33 24.97
CA ALA A 78 -28.16 16.60 26.14
C ALA A 78 -28.68 17.17 27.47
N GLY A 79 -29.49 18.26 27.44
CA GLY A 79 -30.00 18.95 28.62
C GLY A 79 -28.92 19.69 29.39
N LYS A 80 -27.87 20.16 28.72
CA LYS A 80 -26.74 20.90 29.26
C LYS A 80 -26.83 22.39 28.89
N ASP A 81 -26.10 23.22 29.62
CA ASP A 81 -25.90 24.63 29.25
C ASP A 81 -25.11 24.74 27.94
N PRO A 82 -25.30 25.81 27.17
CA PRO A 82 -24.56 26.06 25.96
C PRO A 82 -23.05 26.00 26.17
N TYR A 83 -22.33 25.24 25.35
CA TYR A 83 -20.87 25.18 25.38
C TYR A 83 -20.22 26.50 24.97
N PHE A 84 -20.90 27.26 24.11
CA PHE A 84 -20.48 28.59 23.66
C PHE A 84 -21.54 29.64 24.01
N PRO A 85 -21.64 30.07 25.28
CA PRO A 85 -22.58 31.13 25.68
C PRO A 85 -22.19 32.48 25.07
N THR A 86 -20.90 32.67 24.78
CA THR A 86 -20.36 33.80 24.04
C THR A 86 -19.72 33.33 22.75
N VAL A 87 -20.05 33.95 21.64
CA VAL A 87 -19.54 33.58 20.32
C VAL A 87 -18.06 33.94 20.22
N SER A 88 -17.24 32.91 19.98
CA SER A 88 -15.81 33.09 19.65
C SER A 88 -15.65 33.65 18.23
N SER A 89 -14.78 34.63 18.08
CA SER A 89 -14.39 35.19 16.79
C SER A 89 -13.25 34.43 16.12
N VAL A 90 -12.61 33.49 16.81
CA VAL A 90 -11.56 32.65 16.28
C VAL A 90 -12.15 31.69 15.24
N ASN A 91 -11.50 31.59 14.09
CA ASN A 91 -11.91 30.67 13.00
C ASN A 91 -10.67 30.11 12.32
N THR A 92 -10.09 29.08 12.91
CA THR A 92 -8.88 28.43 12.43
C THR A 92 -9.22 27.35 11.40
N ASP A 93 -8.71 27.48 10.19
CA ASP A 93 -8.71 26.42 9.18
C ASP A 93 -7.44 25.56 9.35
N TRP A 94 -7.53 24.52 10.18
CA TRP A 94 -6.40 23.64 10.48
C TRP A 94 -5.79 22.97 9.25
N GLN A 95 -6.58 22.69 8.21
CA GLN A 95 -6.08 22.14 6.96
C GLN A 95 -5.18 23.14 6.23
N LYS A 96 -5.51 24.44 6.31
CA LYS A 96 -4.72 25.51 5.69
C LYS A 96 -3.45 25.82 6.49
N GLU A 97 -3.55 25.82 7.83
CA GLU A 97 -2.40 26.08 8.71
C GLU A 97 -1.28 25.03 8.54
N LEU A 98 -1.67 23.80 8.31
CA LEU A 98 -0.73 22.67 8.15
C LEU A 98 -0.26 22.44 6.72
N GLN A 99 -0.95 23.02 5.73
CA GLN A 99 -0.63 22.81 4.32
C GLN A 99 0.73 23.43 3.95
N ASN A 100 1.61 22.63 3.38
CA ASN A 100 2.78 23.12 2.65
C ASN A 100 2.37 23.45 1.22
N LYS A 101 2.01 24.72 0.98
CA LYS A 101 1.55 25.17 -0.32
C LYS A 101 2.69 25.12 -1.33
N ASN A 102 2.44 24.49 -2.50
CA ASN A 102 3.42 24.32 -3.58
C ASN A 102 4.69 23.60 -3.12
N ALA A 103 4.53 22.53 -2.30
CA ALA A 103 5.64 21.72 -1.82
C ALA A 103 6.52 21.25 -3.00
N PRO A 104 7.81 21.57 -3.00
CA PRO A 104 8.68 21.26 -4.14
C PRO A 104 9.00 19.76 -4.21
N ILE A 105 9.10 19.27 -5.44
CA ILE A 105 9.71 17.99 -5.77
C ILE A 105 10.68 18.19 -6.92
N MET A 106 11.92 17.69 -6.80
CA MET A 106 12.87 17.72 -7.88
C MET A 106 13.59 16.41 -8.07
N ASN A 107 13.93 16.11 -9.32
CA ASN A 107 14.69 14.92 -9.66
C ASN A 107 15.75 15.28 -10.69
N HIS A 108 16.98 14.82 -10.42
CA HIS A 108 18.11 14.90 -11.32
C HIS A 108 18.59 13.50 -11.63
N LYS A 109 18.83 13.20 -12.89
CA LYS A 109 19.41 11.93 -13.30
C LYS A 109 20.44 12.14 -14.40
N VAL A 110 21.61 11.54 -14.21
CA VAL A 110 22.64 11.39 -15.22
C VAL A 110 22.76 9.90 -15.55
N SER A 111 22.87 9.54 -16.81
CA SER A 111 23.15 8.15 -17.21
C SER A 111 24.07 8.11 -18.41
N LEU A 112 24.98 7.12 -18.39
CA LEU A 112 25.96 6.83 -19.42
C LEU A 112 25.72 5.42 -19.94
N SER A 113 25.59 5.24 -21.25
CA SER A 113 25.49 3.92 -21.87
C SER A 113 26.36 3.83 -23.11
N GLY A 114 26.92 2.67 -23.37
CA GLY A 114 27.76 2.43 -24.54
C GLY A 114 28.23 1.00 -24.60
N GLY A 115 29.04 0.69 -25.62
CA GLY A 115 29.65 -0.62 -25.72
C GLY A 115 30.17 -0.98 -27.10
N THR A 116 30.79 -2.14 -27.16
CA THR A 116 31.29 -2.79 -28.37
C THR A 116 30.44 -4.02 -28.69
N ASP A 117 30.87 -4.84 -29.65
CA ASP A 117 30.25 -6.14 -29.95
C ASP A 117 30.32 -7.11 -28.75
N ASN A 118 31.37 -7.01 -27.96
CA ASN A 118 31.68 -7.96 -26.87
C ASN A 118 31.35 -7.42 -25.48
N SER A 119 31.24 -6.13 -25.29
CA SER A 119 30.96 -5.56 -23.98
C SER A 119 30.01 -4.38 -24.05
N THR A 120 29.06 -4.33 -23.12
CA THR A 120 28.15 -3.20 -22.97
C THR A 120 28.10 -2.76 -21.52
N TYR A 121 27.95 -1.45 -21.32
CA TYR A 121 27.86 -0.87 -19.99
C TYR A 121 26.77 0.19 -19.91
N TYR A 122 26.15 0.26 -18.73
CA TYR A 122 25.22 1.32 -18.34
C TYR A 122 25.56 1.75 -16.92
N ALA A 123 25.66 3.05 -16.71
CA ALA A 123 25.86 3.65 -15.39
C ALA A 123 24.84 4.76 -15.20
N SER A 124 24.24 4.90 -14.03
CA SER A 124 23.37 6.01 -13.70
C SER A 124 23.59 6.51 -12.28
N PHE A 125 23.37 7.82 -12.11
CA PHE A 125 23.27 8.50 -10.83
C PHE A 125 21.95 9.26 -10.80
N GLY A 126 21.22 9.18 -9.72
CA GLY A 126 19.96 9.90 -9.52
C GLY A 126 19.91 10.57 -8.15
N TYR A 127 19.34 11.75 -8.10
CA TYR A 127 19.03 12.50 -6.90
C TYR A 127 17.57 12.93 -6.92
N VAL A 128 16.85 12.68 -5.84
CA VAL A 128 15.46 13.11 -5.65
C VAL A 128 15.37 13.86 -4.33
N LYS A 129 14.71 15.01 -4.35
CA LYS A 129 14.30 15.73 -3.13
C LYS A 129 12.83 16.04 -3.22
N GLN A 130 12.09 15.81 -2.13
CA GLN A 130 10.66 16.04 -2.02
C GLN A 130 10.30 16.55 -0.62
N GLU A 131 9.47 17.57 -0.57
CA GLU A 131 8.83 18.01 0.67
C GLU A 131 7.40 17.47 0.75
N GLY A 132 6.92 17.22 1.97
CA GLY A 132 5.53 16.82 2.20
C GLY A 132 4.54 17.94 1.88
N ILE A 133 3.34 17.59 1.40
CA ILE A 133 2.25 18.55 1.12
C ILE A 133 1.59 19.11 2.40
N TYR A 134 1.88 18.48 3.53
CA TYR A 134 1.60 18.97 4.88
C TYR A 134 2.88 18.98 5.69
N ALA A 135 2.89 19.67 6.81
CA ALA A 135 4.01 19.72 7.74
C ALA A 135 5.28 20.34 7.14
N LYS A 136 5.17 21.56 6.61
CA LYS A 136 6.29 22.30 6.00
C LYS A 136 7.52 22.31 6.92
N GLY A 137 8.67 21.89 6.38
CA GLY A 137 9.94 21.82 7.09
C GLY A 137 10.05 20.68 8.10
N HIS A 138 9.03 19.80 8.20
CA HIS A 138 9.00 18.66 9.13
C HIS A 138 8.77 17.31 8.44
N ALA A 139 8.69 17.28 7.11
CA ALA A 139 8.46 16.07 6.33
C ALA A 139 9.25 16.13 5.02
N ASP A 140 10.56 15.94 5.12
CA ASP A 140 11.47 16.02 3.99
C ASP A 140 12.00 14.64 3.64
N TYR A 141 12.13 14.39 2.33
CA TYR A 141 12.69 13.15 1.79
C TYR A 141 13.74 13.48 0.74
N GLU A 142 14.94 12.89 0.92
CA GLU A 142 16.01 12.93 -0.06
C GLU A 142 16.47 11.51 -0.41
N ARG A 143 16.81 11.26 -1.66
CA ARG A 143 17.33 9.97 -2.10
C ARG A 143 18.43 10.14 -3.15
N TYR A 144 19.51 9.44 -2.91
CA TYR A 144 20.63 9.24 -3.83
C TYR A 144 20.62 7.81 -4.31
N ASN A 145 20.80 7.57 -5.60
CA ASN A 145 20.92 6.23 -6.14
C ASN A 145 21.98 6.15 -7.24
N VAL A 146 22.73 5.06 -7.21
CA VAL A 146 23.73 4.70 -8.22
C VAL A 146 23.35 3.34 -8.78
N ARG A 147 23.53 3.15 -10.07
CA ARG A 147 23.35 1.87 -10.73
C ARG A 147 24.42 1.64 -11.77
N LEU A 148 24.98 0.44 -11.79
CA LEU A 148 25.92 -0.04 -12.78
C LEU A 148 25.40 -1.33 -13.37
N ASN A 149 25.50 -1.49 -14.70
CA ASN A 149 25.19 -2.72 -15.39
C ASN A 149 26.29 -2.94 -16.45
N TYR A 150 26.94 -4.09 -16.38
CA TYR A 150 27.99 -4.47 -17.28
C TYR A 150 27.74 -5.88 -17.81
N ASN A 151 27.85 -6.05 -19.12
CA ASN A 151 27.77 -7.34 -19.76
C ASN A 151 28.98 -7.51 -20.69
N ASN A 152 29.58 -8.71 -20.66
CA ASN A 152 30.74 -9.01 -21.47
C ASN A 152 30.68 -10.44 -22.02
N VAL A 153 31.04 -10.61 -23.27
CA VAL A 153 31.27 -11.90 -23.92
C VAL A 153 32.72 -12.27 -23.72
N LEU A 154 32.97 -13.20 -22.79
CA LEU A 154 34.31 -13.65 -22.42
C LEU A 154 34.91 -14.59 -23.48
N LEU A 155 34.05 -15.41 -24.13
CA LEU A 155 34.41 -16.34 -25.18
C LEU A 155 33.30 -16.38 -26.22
N ASP A 156 33.64 -16.30 -27.50
CA ASP A 156 32.74 -16.55 -28.65
C ASP A 156 33.54 -17.21 -29.79
N THR A 157 33.45 -18.52 -29.87
CA THR A 157 34.25 -19.32 -30.80
C THR A 157 33.59 -19.53 -32.14
N LYS A 158 32.26 -19.36 -32.26
CA LYS A 158 31.38 -19.49 -33.45
C LYS A 158 31.48 -20.81 -34.24
N SER A 159 32.51 -21.60 -34.02
CA SER A 159 32.87 -22.77 -34.84
C SER A 159 32.98 -24.07 -34.08
N ARG A 160 32.88 -24.11 -32.75
CA ARG A 160 33.01 -25.31 -31.94
C ARG A 160 31.63 -25.93 -31.67
N ASN A 161 31.60 -27.27 -31.64
CA ASN A 161 30.40 -28.02 -31.25
C ASN A 161 30.17 -28.08 -29.73
N TRP A 162 31.12 -27.60 -28.95
CA TRP A 162 31.03 -27.53 -27.50
C TRP A 162 31.69 -26.21 -26.98
N LEU A 163 31.15 -25.69 -25.87
CA LEU A 163 31.63 -24.46 -25.22
C LEU A 163 31.77 -23.29 -26.22
N ASN A 164 30.64 -22.96 -26.88
CA ASN A 164 30.66 -21.98 -27.96
C ASN A 164 30.78 -20.55 -27.47
N LYS A 165 30.08 -20.23 -26.37
CA LYS A 165 30.01 -18.87 -25.86
C LYS A 165 29.98 -18.88 -24.34
N ILE A 166 30.73 -17.98 -23.75
CA ILE A 166 30.66 -17.63 -22.31
C ILE A 166 30.39 -16.14 -22.20
N SER A 167 29.32 -15.77 -21.51
CA SER A 167 28.99 -14.38 -21.25
C SER A 167 28.86 -14.16 -19.75
N PHE A 168 29.38 -13.04 -19.28
CA PHE A 168 29.28 -12.60 -17.91
C PHE A 168 28.46 -11.31 -17.83
N GLY A 169 27.57 -11.25 -16.87
CA GLY A 169 26.82 -10.03 -16.54
C GLY A 169 26.98 -9.67 -15.07
N ALA A 170 27.10 -8.39 -14.80
CA ALA A 170 27.14 -7.85 -13.44
C ALA A 170 26.24 -6.61 -13.33
N ILE A 171 25.44 -6.58 -12.28
CA ILE A 171 24.61 -5.43 -11.93
C ILE A 171 24.96 -5.08 -10.49
N ALA A 172 25.25 -3.80 -10.22
CA ALA A 172 25.37 -3.26 -8.87
C ALA A 172 24.47 -2.06 -8.72
N SER A 173 23.84 -1.93 -7.58
CA SER A 173 23.01 -0.78 -7.24
C SER A 173 23.23 -0.36 -5.79
N TYR A 174 23.24 0.93 -5.56
CA TYR A 174 23.27 1.51 -4.23
C TYR A 174 22.21 2.60 -4.15
N SER A 175 21.48 2.66 -3.05
CA SER A 175 20.62 3.79 -2.74
C SER A 175 20.74 4.16 -1.27
N LYS A 176 20.75 5.46 -1.01
CA LYS A 176 20.65 6.05 0.34
C LYS A 176 19.48 7.01 0.34
N SER A 177 18.57 6.84 1.26
CA SER A 177 17.51 7.81 1.52
C SER A 177 17.75 8.49 2.86
N ILE A 178 17.27 9.72 2.98
CA ILE A 178 17.22 10.48 4.24
C ILE A 178 15.79 10.98 4.35
N GLN A 179 15.10 10.53 5.37
CA GLN A 179 13.78 11.02 5.73
C GLN A 179 13.90 11.76 7.05
N THR A 180 13.55 13.04 7.05
CA THR A 180 13.54 13.90 8.23
C THR A 180 12.10 14.11 8.69
N GLY A 181 11.91 14.16 10.00
CA GLY A 181 10.60 14.23 10.62
C GLY A 181 10.03 12.85 10.94
N ASN A 182 9.07 12.83 11.86
CA ASN A 182 8.38 11.60 12.19
C ASN A 182 7.51 11.16 11.02
N THR A 183 7.47 9.88 10.74
CA THR A 183 6.37 9.31 9.97
C THR A 183 5.10 9.73 10.69
N ILE A 184 4.32 10.58 10.03
CA ILE A 184 3.05 11.04 10.58
C ILE A 184 2.14 9.83 10.62
N GLY A 185 2.20 9.10 11.73
CA GLY A 185 1.29 8.01 11.99
C GLY A 185 -0.10 8.60 12.12
N ASN A 186 -0.99 8.22 11.23
CA ASN A 186 -2.39 8.57 11.34
C ASN A 186 -3.18 7.32 11.72
N SER A 187 -4.06 7.49 12.66
CA SER A 187 -5.06 6.51 13.04
C SER A 187 -6.35 7.27 13.35
N GLU A 188 -7.42 6.55 13.55
CA GLU A 188 -8.66 7.12 14.07
C GLU A 188 -8.49 7.76 15.45
N ALA A 189 -7.44 7.43 16.19
CA ALA A 189 -7.17 7.94 17.54
C ALA A 189 -6.40 9.24 17.55
N ALA A 190 -5.33 9.35 16.73
CA ALA A 190 -4.44 10.51 16.72
C ALA A 190 -3.62 10.58 15.43
N GLY A 191 -2.95 11.70 15.22
CA GLY A 191 -2.07 11.94 14.09
C GLY A 191 -2.37 13.28 13.42
N LEU A 192 -1.56 13.63 12.42
CA LEU A 192 -1.68 14.92 11.76
C LEU A 192 -3.04 15.12 11.08
N ILE A 193 -3.45 14.15 10.24
CA ILE A 193 -4.69 14.24 9.46
C ILE A 193 -5.91 14.14 10.38
N THR A 194 -5.88 13.26 11.37
CA THR A 194 -6.93 13.14 12.38
C THR A 194 -7.07 14.46 13.15
N SER A 195 -5.97 15.07 13.59
CA SER A 195 -6.00 16.37 14.28
C SER A 195 -6.55 17.47 13.37
N MET A 196 -6.13 17.54 12.09
CA MET A 196 -6.70 18.50 11.13
C MET A 196 -8.22 18.43 11.00
N ASN A 197 -8.77 17.19 11.06
CA ASN A 197 -10.20 16.97 10.87
C ASN A 197 -11.02 17.19 12.14
N MET A 198 -10.43 16.88 13.28
CA MET A 198 -11.16 16.87 14.56
C MET A 198 -10.99 18.15 15.38
N LEU A 199 -9.95 18.94 15.14
CA LEU A 199 -9.74 20.14 15.93
C LEU A 199 -10.85 21.18 15.70
N PRO A 200 -11.38 21.78 16.79
CA PRO A 200 -12.34 22.85 16.71
C PRO A 200 -11.79 24.06 15.94
N PRO A 201 -12.57 24.68 15.07
CA PRO A 201 -12.15 25.93 14.42
C PRO A 201 -12.12 27.11 15.39
N THR A 202 -12.68 26.97 16.60
CA THR A 202 -12.65 27.99 17.67
C THR A 202 -11.34 28.02 18.45
N GLU A 203 -10.45 27.01 18.22
CA GLU A 203 -9.15 26.97 18.86
C GLU A 203 -8.12 27.75 18.04
N PRO A 204 -7.43 28.76 18.64
CA PRO A 204 -6.37 29.49 17.96
C PRO A 204 -5.11 28.61 17.82
N VAL A 205 -4.27 28.92 16.83
CA VAL A 205 -2.95 28.27 16.69
C VAL A 205 -2.02 28.63 17.84
N TYR A 206 -2.01 29.92 18.21
CA TYR A 206 -1.17 30.46 19.28
C TYR A 206 -2.03 31.06 20.39
N GLN A 207 -1.57 30.91 21.63
CA GLN A 207 -2.17 31.59 22.78
C GLN A 207 -1.54 32.97 22.95
N THR A 208 -2.37 34.01 23.08
CA THR A 208 -1.94 35.40 23.24
C THR A 208 -2.56 36.07 24.46
N ASP A 209 -3.49 35.40 25.14
CA ASP A 209 -4.10 35.93 26.37
C ASP A 209 -3.09 35.83 27.53
N PRO A 210 -2.68 36.96 28.17
CA PRO A 210 -1.72 36.95 29.25
C PRO A 210 -2.14 36.11 30.44
N ALA A 211 -3.45 36.12 30.79
CA ALA A 211 -3.96 35.34 31.92
C ALA A 211 -3.86 33.84 31.70
N ILE A 212 -4.11 33.39 30.47
CA ILE A 212 -3.96 31.97 30.11
C ILE A 212 -2.46 31.59 30.05
N LEU A 213 -1.60 32.47 29.54
CA LEU A 213 -0.16 32.24 29.51
C LEU A 213 0.45 32.13 30.92
N GLU A 214 -0.03 32.94 31.88
CA GLU A 214 0.35 32.78 33.30
C GLU A 214 -0.10 31.41 33.85
N GLN A 215 -1.29 30.95 33.50
CA GLN A 215 -1.76 29.60 33.86
C GLN A 215 -0.89 28.51 33.21
N TYR A 216 -0.48 28.69 31.96
CA TYR A 216 0.43 27.72 31.28
C TYR A 216 1.76 27.62 32.01
N ALA A 217 2.33 28.75 32.46
CA ALA A 217 3.60 28.73 33.17
C ALA A 217 3.54 27.89 34.47
N VAL A 218 2.36 27.75 35.06
CA VAL A 218 2.15 26.95 36.30
C VAL A 218 1.77 25.51 35.96
N THR A 219 0.81 25.31 35.04
CA THR A 219 0.22 23.98 34.77
C THR A 219 1.01 23.16 33.75
N TYR A 220 1.62 23.85 32.77
CA TYR A 220 2.38 23.29 31.68
C TYR A 220 3.73 24.00 31.49
N PRO A 221 4.66 23.90 32.46
CA PRO A 221 5.91 24.65 32.45
C PRO A 221 6.80 24.36 31.23
N ASN A 222 6.58 23.24 30.56
CA ASN A 222 7.28 22.85 29.35
C ASN A 222 6.38 22.92 28.09
N HIS A 223 5.40 23.83 28.08
CA HIS A 223 4.59 24.07 26.88
C HIS A 223 5.46 24.55 25.72
N VAL A 224 5.04 24.20 24.51
CA VAL A 224 5.87 24.40 23.31
C VAL A 224 5.77 25.82 22.81
N ILE A 225 6.93 26.46 22.67
CA ILE A 225 7.07 27.81 22.08
C ILE A 225 7.45 27.67 20.61
N ALA A 226 6.71 28.38 19.75
CA ALA A 226 6.98 28.42 18.32
C ALA A 226 8.26 29.21 17.99
N PRO A 227 8.86 29.01 16.81
CA PRO A 227 10.06 29.77 16.39
C PRO A 227 9.88 31.29 16.33
N ASN A 228 8.64 31.75 16.22
CA ASN A 228 8.30 33.19 16.27
C ASN A 228 8.18 33.78 17.70
N GLY A 229 8.43 32.93 18.71
CA GLY A 229 8.38 33.31 20.12
C GLY A 229 7.00 33.26 20.77
N LEU A 230 5.94 32.86 20.04
CA LEU A 230 4.59 32.70 20.58
C LEU A 230 4.40 31.31 21.17
N ALA A 231 3.62 31.20 22.24
CA ALA A 231 3.23 29.90 22.79
C ALA A 231 2.16 29.27 21.89
N TYR A 232 2.31 27.99 21.57
CA TYR A 232 1.23 27.25 20.93
C TYR A 232 0.05 27.09 21.91
N ASN A 233 -1.16 27.19 21.38
CA ASN A 233 -2.36 26.95 22.17
C ASN A 233 -2.42 25.48 22.61
N ILE A 234 -2.64 25.26 23.91
CA ILE A 234 -2.83 23.89 24.46
C ILE A 234 -4.28 23.50 24.27
N ILE A 235 -4.50 22.34 23.68
CA ILE A 235 -5.82 21.81 23.36
C ILE A 235 -6.04 20.52 24.16
N GLU A 236 -7.05 20.55 25.05
CA GLU A 236 -7.35 19.43 25.96
C GLU A 236 -8.38 18.47 25.36
N MET A 237 -7.96 17.76 24.30
CA MET A 237 -8.80 16.77 23.60
C MET A 237 -8.18 15.39 23.59
N ARG A 238 -7.85 14.85 24.79
CA ARG A 238 -7.17 13.55 24.94
C ARG A 238 -5.84 13.53 24.16
N GLU A 239 -5.64 12.54 23.28
CA GLU A 239 -4.44 12.40 22.47
C GLU A 239 -4.38 13.35 21.24
N ILE A 240 -5.45 14.12 20.99
CA ILE A 240 -5.49 15.12 19.91
C ILE A 240 -4.95 16.43 20.45
N THR A 241 -3.91 16.94 19.84
CA THR A 241 -3.18 18.12 20.30
C THR A 241 -3.03 19.14 19.18
N ASN A 242 -2.50 20.32 19.50
CA ASN A 242 -2.11 21.30 18.49
C ASN A 242 -1.07 20.65 17.51
N PRO A 243 -1.42 20.41 16.25
CA PRO A 243 -0.58 19.65 15.35
C PRO A 243 0.70 20.38 14.96
N LEU A 244 0.73 21.71 14.98
CA LEU A 244 1.94 22.48 14.71
C LEU A 244 2.94 22.34 15.87
N ALA A 245 2.47 22.35 17.11
CA ALA A 245 3.30 22.09 18.28
C ALA A 245 3.81 20.62 18.26
N ALA A 246 2.92 19.68 17.98
CA ALA A 246 3.30 18.25 17.87
C ALA A 246 4.37 18.00 16.80
N MET A 247 4.26 18.63 15.63
CA MET A 247 5.27 18.55 14.59
C MET A 247 6.62 19.11 15.03
N GLN A 248 6.62 20.25 15.72
CA GLN A 248 7.87 20.87 16.18
C GLN A 248 8.64 19.95 17.14
N VAL A 249 7.97 19.23 18.03
CA VAL A 249 8.63 18.29 18.96
C VAL A 249 8.98 16.95 18.33
N SER A 250 8.31 16.56 17.27
CA SER A 250 8.55 15.31 16.52
C SER A 250 9.53 15.45 15.34
N HIS A 251 9.97 16.67 15.02
CA HIS A 251 10.89 16.92 13.89
C HIS A 251 12.28 16.28 14.07
N ASN A 252 12.64 15.97 15.29
CA ASN A 252 13.97 15.44 15.65
C ASN A 252 14.12 13.93 15.39
N GLN A 253 13.43 13.39 14.39
CA GLN A 253 13.63 12.02 13.92
C GLN A 253 14.26 12.03 12.53
N ARG A 254 15.24 11.15 12.34
CA ARG A 254 15.88 10.92 11.04
C ARG A 254 15.99 9.43 10.77
N THR A 255 15.43 9.01 9.63
CA THR A 255 15.50 7.64 9.14
C THR A 255 16.37 7.59 7.88
N MET A 256 17.38 6.72 7.88
CA MET A 256 18.41 6.68 6.83
C MET A 256 18.62 5.24 6.33
N PRO A 257 17.71 4.69 5.53
CA PRO A 257 17.91 3.39 4.89
C PRO A 257 18.97 3.51 3.78
N GLN A 258 19.89 2.54 3.76
CA GLN A 258 20.89 2.33 2.72
C GLN A 258 20.70 0.91 2.17
N ASN A 259 20.54 0.80 0.86
CA ASN A 259 20.36 -0.49 0.19
C ASN A 259 21.52 -0.68 -0.79
N PHE A 260 22.20 -1.80 -0.70
CA PHE A 260 23.18 -2.24 -1.66
C PHE A 260 22.72 -3.55 -2.29
N GLY A 261 22.63 -3.60 -3.61
CA GLY A 261 22.25 -4.80 -4.36
C GLY A 261 23.30 -5.15 -5.40
N ALA A 262 23.60 -6.43 -5.53
CA ALA A 262 24.50 -6.96 -6.55
C ALA A 262 23.86 -8.19 -7.19
N ASN A 263 24.05 -8.35 -8.51
CA ASN A 263 23.64 -9.53 -9.23
C ASN A 263 24.72 -9.88 -10.25
N PHE A 264 25.12 -11.15 -10.25
CA PHE A 264 26.10 -11.69 -11.18
C PHE A 264 25.49 -12.86 -11.91
N ASN A 265 25.65 -12.90 -13.23
CA ASN A 265 25.25 -14.05 -14.04
C ASN A 265 26.38 -14.50 -14.94
N LEU A 266 26.49 -15.79 -15.11
CA LEU A 266 27.35 -16.45 -16.08
C LEU A 266 26.47 -17.34 -16.97
N ASP A 267 26.46 -17.05 -18.26
CA ASP A 267 25.74 -17.81 -19.29
C ASP A 267 26.78 -18.56 -20.13
N VAL A 268 26.62 -19.88 -20.23
CA VAL A 268 27.53 -20.78 -20.94
C VAL A 268 26.76 -21.58 -21.97
N ASP A 269 27.08 -21.42 -23.25
CA ASP A 269 26.57 -22.24 -24.35
C ASP A 269 27.43 -23.51 -24.44
N LEU A 270 26.95 -24.63 -23.84
CA LEU A 270 27.72 -25.89 -23.70
C LEU A 270 27.76 -26.66 -25.00
N LEU A 271 26.58 -26.85 -25.62
CA LEU A 271 26.38 -27.56 -26.89
C LEU A 271 25.33 -26.78 -27.71
N PRO A 272 25.21 -27.04 -29.02
CA PRO A 272 24.10 -26.45 -29.80
C PRO A 272 22.75 -26.77 -29.17
N GLY A 273 22.10 -25.73 -28.72
CA GLY A 273 20.82 -25.77 -28.01
C GLY A 273 20.90 -26.01 -26.50
N LEU A 274 22.05 -26.44 -25.95
CA LEU A 274 22.23 -26.69 -24.51
C LEU A 274 22.99 -25.54 -23.86
N LYS A 275 22.31 -24.86 -22.94
CA LYS A 275 22.83 -23.70 -22.18
C LYS A 275 22.79 -23.94 -20.69
N PHE A 276 23.84 -23.53 -20.02
CA PHE A 276 23.89 -23.46 -18.56
C PHE A 276 23.95 -21.98 -18.14
N LYS A 277 23.11 -21.61 -17.22
CA LYS A 277 23.12 -20.27 -16.60
C LYS A 277 23.19 -20.40 -15.09
N THR A 278 24.13 -19.69 -14.48
CA THR A 278 24.15 -19.51 -13.04
C THR A 278 24.01 -18.02 -12.70
N THR A 279 23.16 -17.73 -11.73
CA THR A 279 22.88 -16.37 -11.29
C THR A 279 23.00 -16.29 -9.78
N TYR A 280 23.81 -15.37 -9.27
CA TYR A 280 23.90 -15.06 -7.87
C TYR A 280 23.47 -13.61 -7.64
N GLY A 281 22.42 -13.40 -6.86
CA GLY A 281 21.93 -12.11 -6.45
C GLY A 281 22.05 -11.93 -4.94
N ALA A 282 22.43 -10.73 -4.49
CA ALA A 282 22.48 -10.40 -3.07
C ALA A 282 22.03 -8.95 -2.85
N GLU A 283 21.37 -8.73 -1.72
CA GLU A 283 20.91 -7.41 -1.26
C GLU A 283 21.21 -7.27 0.22
N TRP A 284 21.73 -6.11 0.60
CA TRP A 284 21.94 -5.69 1.98
C TRP A 284 21.20 -4.39 2.24
N VAL A 285 20.49 -4.35 3.34
CA VAL A 285 19.78 -3.15 3.80
C VAL A 285 20.28 -2.78 5.19
N PHE A 286 20.80 -1.57 5.31
CA PHE A 286 21.22 -0.98 6.58
C PHE A 286 20.30 0.19 6.88
N ASN A 287 19.46 0.08 7.91
CA ASN A 287 18.55 1.14 8.28
C ASN A 287 18.93 1.73 9.64
N SER A 288 19.34 2.99 9.63
CA SER A 288 19.64 3.76 10.83
C SER A 288 18.48 4.71 11.11
N ILE A 289 17.88 4.59 12.30
CA ILE A 289 16.82 5.48 12.78
C ILE A 289 17.35 6.14 14.05
N LYS A 290 17.41 7.46 14.04
CA LYS A 290 17.75 8.27 15.19
C LYS A 290 16.57 9.16 15.53
N ASN A 291 16.20 9.20 16.79
CA ASN A 291 15.16 10.08 17.32
C ASN A 291 15.66 10.78 18.57
N VAL A 292 15.51 12.09 18.62
CA VAL A 292 15.84 12.91 19.80
C VAL A 292 14.58 13.61 20.24
N THR A 293 14.02 13.19 21.36
CA THR A 293 12.76 13.71 21.88
C THR A 293 13.06 14.76 22.96
N PRO A 294 12.63 16.01 22.79
CA PRO A 294 12.75 17.06 23.82
C PRO A 294 11.82 16.80 25.01
N VAL A 295 12.01 17.56 26.08
CA VAL A 295 10.99 17.74 27.10
C VAL A 295 9.89 18.63 26.50
N TYR A 296 8.62 18.23 26.62
CA TYR A 296 7.49 19.02 26.13
C TYR A 296 6.18 18.67 26.83
N GLU A 297 5.25 19.58 26.78
CA GLU A 297 3.86 19.40 27.17
C GLU A 297 2.94 19.99 26.10
N LEU A 298 2.19 19.12 25.41
CA LEU A 298 1.20 19.49 24.41
C LEU A 298 -0.21 19.57 25.02
N ASN A 299 -0.48 18.75 26.03
CA ASN A 299 -1.65 18.78 26.91
C ASN A 299 -1.43 17.82 28.10
N ALA A 300 -2.44 17.61 28.92
CA ALA A 300 -2.35 16.76 30.12
C ALA A 300 -1.95 15.30 29.82
N THR A 301 -2.33 14.76 28.66
CA THR A 301 -2.08 13.36 28.27
C THR A 301 -0.89 13.19 27.33
N SER A 302 -0.59 14.18 26.51
CA SER A 302 0.48 14.16 25.52
C SER A 302 1.65 15.01 25.97
N LYS A 303 2.57 14.41 26.70
CA LYS A 303 3.74 15.08 27.29
C LYS A 303 4.95 14.14 27.38
N ASN A 304 6.12 14.73 27.44
CA ASN A 304 7.37 14.04 27.70
C ASN A 304 8.17 14.80 28.76
N ALA A 305 8.32 14.20 29.94
CA ALA A 305 8.93 14.85 31.09
C ALA A 305 10.48 14.80 31.06
N THR A 306 11.07 13.94 30.22
CA THR A 306 12.52 13.69 30.22
C THR A 306 13.00 13.62 28.79
N SER A 307 14.01 14.41 28.44
CA SER A 307 14.60 14.31 27.09
C SER A 307 15.17 12.92 26.84
N LYS A 308 15.05 12.44 25.61
CA LYS A 308 15.38 11.07 25.25
C LYS A 308 16.08 11.00 23.90
N VAL A 309 17.04 10.11 23.76
CA VAL A 309 17.57 9.67 22.49
C VAL A 309 17.26 8.19 22.24
N GLU A 310 16.84 7.86 21.03
CA GLU A 310 16.72 6.49 20.53
C GLU A 310 17.62 6.35 19.31
N ASP A 311 18.49 5.34 19.31
CA ASP A 311 19.30 4.97 18.16
C ASP A 311 19.02 3.50 17.80
N LYS A 312 18.53 3.26 16.58
CA LYS A 312 18.12 1.94 16.10
C LYS A 312 18.92 1.59 14.87
N LYS A 313 19.65 0.47 14.94
CA LYS A 313 20.38 -0.11 13.80
C LYS A 313 19.67 -1.41 13.42
N ARG A 314 19.16 -1.45 12.20
CA ARG A 314 18.48 -2.62 11.64
C ARG A 314 19.19 -3.01 10.37
N GLU A 315 19.54 -4.27 10.27
CA GLU A 315 20.27 -4.81 9.14
C GLU A 315 19.52 -6.01 8.59
N SER A 316 19.44 -6.12 7.27
CA SER A 316 19.00 -7.33 6.63
C SER A 316 19.87 -7.67 5.44
N SER A 317 20.05 -8.93 5.20
CA SER A 317 20.71 -9.45 4.02
C SER A 317 19.86 -10.54 3.37
N TYR A 318 19.79 -10.50 2.07
CA TYR A 318 19.13 -11.51 1.26
C TYR A 318 20.09 -11.92 0.15
N TRP A 319 20.25 -13.22 -0.05
CA TRP A 319 20.93 -13.73 -1.25
C TRP A 319 20.11 -14.85 -1.87
N GLN A 320 20.28 -15.00 -3.18
CA GLN A 320 19.71 -16.08 -3.98
C GLN A 320 20.74 -16.57 -4.97
N TRP A 321 20.87 -17.88 -5.07
CA TRP A 321 21.70 -18.55 -6.06
C TRP A 321 20.85 -19.50 -6.87
N GLU A 322 20.88 -19.31 -8.18
CA GLU A 322 20.07 -20.04 -9.15
C GLU A 322 20.95 -20.68 -10.21
N ASN A 323 20.71 -21.95 -10.52
CA ASN A 323 21.39 -22.67 -11.57
C ASN A 323 20.35 -23.27 -12.49
N VAL A 324 20.47 -23.02 -13.79
CA VAL A 324 19.51 -23.43 -14.82
C VAL A 324 20.23 -24.06 -15.97
N LEU A 325 19.88 -25.31 -16.29
CA LEU A 325 20.29 -26.02 -17.50
C LEU A 325 19.10 -26.02 -18.46
N SER A 326 19.25 -25.47 -19.67
CA SER A 326 18.18 -25.39 -20.67
C SER A 326 18.64 -26.00 -21.98
N TYR A 327 17.73 -26.76 -22.62
CA TYR A 327 17.93 -27.37 -23.92
C TYR A 327 16.80 -26.99 -24.87
N THR A 328 17.15 -26.51 -26.06
CA THR A 328 16.18 -26.18 -27.12
C THR A 328 16.60 -26.83 -28.40
N LYS A 329 15.65 -27.48 -29.09
CA LYS A 329 15.89 -28.12 -30.40
C LYS A 329 14.66 -28.03 -31.29
N SER A 330 14.89 -27.66 -32.55
CA SER A 330 13.89 -27.68 -33.60
C SER A 330 14.21 -28.83 -34.58
N PHE A 331 13.20 -29.58 -34.95
CA PHE A 331 13.29 -30.63 -35.98
C PHE A 331 12.00 -30.71 -36.79
N GLY A 332 12.09 -30.36 -38.05
CA GLY A 332 10.91 -30.19 -38.91
C GLY A 332 9.94 -29.12 -38.31
N ARG A 333 8.71 -29.53 -38.05
CA ARG A 333 7.67 -28.68 -37.46
C ARG A 333 7.63 -28.74 -35.94
N HIS A 334 8.49 -29.50 -35.31
CA HIS A 334 8.54 -29.72 -33.87
C HIS A 334 9.61 -28.84 -33.26
N ASN A 335 9.24 -28.09 -32.24
CA ASN A 335 10.15 -27.32 -31.41
C ASN A 335 9.98 -27.78 -29.96
N ILE A 336 11.08 -28.24 -29.34
CA ILE A 336 11.09 -28.69 -27.93
C ILE A 336 12.05 -27.82 -27.15
N GLY A 337 11.61 -27.37 -25.99
CA GLY A 337 12.40 -26.74 -24.95
C GLY A 337 12.28 -27.52 -23.65
N ALA A 338 13.38 -27.80 -22.99
CA ALA A 338 13.40 -28.40 -21.65
C ALA A 338 14.32 -27.56 -20.75
N LEU A 339 13.94 -27.41 -19.51
CA LEU A 339 14.70 -26.67 -18.50
C LEU A 339 14.68 -27.46 -17.20
N PHE A 340 15.83 -27.55 -16.55
CA PHE A 340 16.00 -28.03 -15.19
C PHE A 340 16.73 -26.97 -14.38
N GLY A 341 16.23 -26.66 -13.20
CA GLY A 341 16.84 -25.63 -12.35
C GLY A 341 16.82 -25.96 -10.86
N THR A 342 17.76 -25.35 -10.16
CA THR A 342 17.83 -25.33 -8.68
C THR A 342 17.93 -23.90 -8.22
N SER A 343 17.32 -23.57 -7.08
CA SER A 343 17.41 -22.26 -6.46
C SER A 343 17.57 -22.41 -4.95
N MET A 344 18.43 -21.60 -4.38
CA MET A 344 18.62 -21.48 -2.92
C MET A 344 18.59 -20.01 -2.54
N SER A 345 17.93 -19.68 -1.45
CA SER A 345 17.94 -18.31 -0.91
C SER A 345 17.98 -18.31 0.60
N SER A 346 18.57 -17.26 1.16
CA SER A 346 18.61 -17.01 2.60
C SER A 346 18.35 -15.54 2.85
N TYR A 347 17.51 -15.28 3.83
CA TYR A 347 17.26 -13.98 4.41
C TYR A 347 17.76 -14.00 5.87
N HIS A 348 18.49 -12.98 6.25
CA HIS A 348 18.90 -12.73 7.62
C HIS A 348 18.52 -11.31 8.01
N TYR A 349 17.96 -11.14 9.18
CA TYR A 349 17.64 -9.85 9.78
C TYR A 349 18.22 -9.80 11.18
N SER A 350 18.77 -8.64 11.55
CA SER A 350 19.18 -8.34 12.93
C SER A 350 18.90 -6.89 13.26
N ASN A 351 18.67 -6.62 14.53
CA ASN A 351 18.53 -5.26 15.02
C ASN A 351 19.22 -5.09 16.36
N LEU A 352 19.74 -3.87 16.58
CA LEU A 352 20.23 -3.36 17.85
C LEU A 352 19.61 -1.99 18.07
N GLU A 353 18.90 -1.83 19.17
CA GLU A 353 18.19 -0.61 19.53
C GLU A 353 18.59 -0.18 20.93
N ALA A 354 18.87 1.10 21.10
CA ALA A 354 19.23 1.70 22.39
C ALA A 354 18.40 2.95 22.64
N GLU A 355 18.05 3.16 23.90
CA GLU A 355 17.28 4.31 24.39
C GLU A 355 17.92 4.81 25.69
N ASP A 356 18.14 6.14 25.76
CA ASP A 356 18.69 6.75 26.97
C ASP A 356 18.10 8.15 27.19
N TYR A 357 18.22 8.69 28.40
CA TYR A 357 17.46 9.83 28.89
C TYR A 357 18.33 10.94 29.48
N ASN A 358 17.72 12.11 29.74
CA ASN A 358 18.37 13.29 30.30
C ASN A 358 19.53 13.80 29.45
N LEU A 359 19.24 14.14 28.20
CA LEU A 359 20.25 14.61 27.27
C LEU A 359 20.84 15.95 27.66
N LEU A 360 22.16 16.07 27.62
CA LEU A 360 22.87 17.35 27.72
C LEU A 360 22.56 18.28 26.54
N VAL A 361 22.34 17.70 25.34
CA VAL A 361 22.03 18.43 24.12
C VAL A 361 20.88 17.78 23.40
N VAL A 362 19.78 18.50 23.26
CA VAL A 362 18.58 18.06 22.55
C VAL A 362 18.61 18.55 21.11
N ASP A 363 19.40 17.88 20.29
CA ASP A 363 19.62 18.20 18.89
C ASP A 363 19.86 16.89 18.10
N ILE A 364 19.26 16.75 16.93
CA ILE A 364 19.33 15.51 16.12
C ILE A 364 20.73 15.17 15.65
N ASP A 365 21.59 16.17 15.47
CA ASP A 365 22.96 15.98 15.03
C ASP A 365 23.95 15.75 16.18
N LYS A 366 23.63 16.24 17.39
CA LYS A 366 24.51 16.26 18.56
C LYS A 366 24.05 15.38 19.71
N GLY A 367 22.76 15.01 19.78
CA GLY A 367 22.23 14.12 20.82
C GLY A 367 22.63 12.67 20.53
N TYR A 368 23.51 12.08 21.31
CA TYR A 368 23.97 10.69 21.24
C TYR A 368 23.70 9.96 22.55
N ILE A 369 23.75 8.64 22.54
CA ILE A 369 23.56 7.82 23.75
C ILE A 369 24.54 8.24 24.86
N ASP A 370 25.79 8.54 24.52
CA ASP A 370 26.83 8.98 25.47
C ASP A 370 26.68 10.43 25.96
N THR A 371 25.74 11.20 25.36
CA THR A 371 25.36 12.54 25.87
C THR A 371 24.19 12.50 26.87
N ALA A 372 23.67 11.33 27.14
CA ALA A 372 22.66 11.11 28.15
C ALA A 372 23.28 11.06 29.55
N THR A 373 22.54 11.55 30.55
CA THR A 373 23.02 11.65 31.94
C THR A 373 22.12 10.91 32.92
N ALA A 374 21.17 10.11 32.40
CA ALA A 374 20.32 9.28 33.27
C ALA A 374 21.16 8.21 33.99
N PRO A 375 20.70 7.74 35.18
CA PRO A 375 21.30 6.58 35.83
C PRO A 375 21.25 5.36 34.89
N GLU A 376 22.29 4.51 34.95
CA GLU A 376 22.45 3.34 34.06
C GLU A 376 21.23 2.40 34.05
N GLU A 377 20.53 2.32 35.17
CA GLU A 377 19.31 1.48 35.30
C GLU A 377 18.13 1.95 34.43
N GLN A 378 18.16 3.18 33.93
CA GLN A 378 17.14 3.73 33.04
C GLN A 378 17.49 3.50 31.56
N SER A 379 18.76 3.28 31.25
CA SER A 379 19.19 3.00 29.89
C SER A 379 18.64 1.66 29.42
N LYS A 380 18.13 1.61 28.20
CA LYS A 380 17.56 0.40 27.61
C LYS A 380 18.31 0.02 26.35
N VAL A 381 18.69 -1.24 26.27
CA VAL A 381 19.30 -1.83 25.07
C VAL A 381 18.59 -3.15 24.79
N TRP A 382 18.19 -3.36 23.54
CA TRP A 382 17.59 -4.61 23.09
C TRP A 382 17.94 -4.89 21.64
N GLY A 383 17.76 -6.14 21.22
CA GLY A 383 18.03 -6.59 19.87
C GLY A 383 17.58 -8.02 19.65
N GLY A 384 17.59 -8.43 18.40
CA GLY A 384 17.23 -9.76 17.99
C GLY A 384 17.71 -10.08 16.60
N ALA A 385 17.52 -11.33 16.19
CA ALA A 385 17.84 -11.80 14.84
C ALA A 385 16.78 -12.79 14.35
N GLU A 386 16.62 -12.86 13.02
CA GLU A 386 15.72 -13.78 12.35
C GLU A 386 16.39 -14.32 11.08
N ASP A 387 16.22 -15.62 10.85
CA ASP A 387 16.71 -16.32 9.67
C ASP A 387 15.57 -17.00 8.94
N HIS A 388 15.59 -16.92 7.61
CA HIS A 388 14.66 -17.62 6.75
C HIS A 388 15.37 -18.16 5.51
N ARG A 389 15.09 -19.42 5.14
CA ARG A 389 15.75 -20.11 4.03
C ARG A 389 14.77 -20.85 3.16
N ILE A 390 15.00 -20.79 1.83
CA ILE A 390 14.24 -21.55 0.83
C ILE A 390 15.22 -22.33 -0.05
N ALA A 391 14.87 -23.58 -0.36
CA ALA A 391 15.57 -24.40 -1.34
C ALA A 391 14.56 -25.00 -2.31
N SER A 392 14.88 -24.98 -3.60
CA SER A 392 13.93 -25.35 -4.65
C SER A 392 14.59 -26.15 -5.77
N ILE A 393 13.80 -27.06 -6.33
CA ILE A 393 14.11 -27.77 -7.58
C ILE A 393 12.94 -27.57 -8.52
N PHE A 394 13.20 -27.29 -9.79
CA PHE A 394 12.15 -27.08 -10.77
C PHE A 394 12.53 -27.57 -12.17
N GLY A 395 11.51 -27.95 -12.91
CA GLY A 395 11.65 -28.35 -14.31
C GLY A 395 10.52 -27.82 -15.17
N ARG A 396 10.81 -27.53 -16.43
CA ARG A 396 9.84 -27.05 -17.41
C ARG A 396 10.09 -27.74 -18.75
N ILE A 397 9.00 -28.12 -19.42
CA ILE A 397 9.00 -28.62 -20.80
C ILE A 397 8.07 -27.73 -21.61
N ASN A 398 8.58 -27.22 -22.73
CA ASN A 398 7.82 -26.48 -23.73
C ASN A 398 7.82 -27.31 -25.03
N TYR A 399 6.66 -27.44 -25.62
CA TYR A 399 6.53 -28.08 -26.94
C TYR A 399 5.66 -27.17 -27.83
N ASN A 400 6.14 -26.98 -29.04
CA ASN A 400 5.46 -26.21 -30.07
C ASN A 400 5.48 -27.01 -31.37
N TYR A 401 4.29 -27.33 -31.89
CA TYR A 401 4.11 -27.95 -33.20
C TYR A 401 3.64 -26.93 -34.23
N ASP A 402 4.49 -26.66 -35.22
CA ASP A 402 4.20 -25.75 -36.33
C ASP A 402 3.72 -24.34 -35.92
N GLU A 403 4.12 -23.88 -34.74
CA GLU A 403 3.62 -22.68 -34.10
C GLU A 403 2.07 -22.64 -33.99
N LYS A 404 1.42 -23.80 -34.09
CA LYS A 404 -0.02 -24.01 -34.08
C LYS A 404 -0.51 -24.53 -32.75
N TYR A 405 0.11 -25.59 -32.27
CA TYR A 405 -0.21 -26.19 -30.97
C TYR A 405 0.93 -25.96 -29.99
N LEU A 406 0.63 -25.33 -28.90
CA LEU A 406 1.59 -24.96 -27.87
C LEU A 406 1.25 -25.72 -26.58
N PHE A 407 2.26 -26.30 -25.98
CA PHE A 407 2.15 -27.00 -24.69
C PHE A 407 3.28 -26.57 -23.78
N GLU A 408 2.98 -26.30 -22.51
CA GLU A 408 3.96 -26.10 -21.47
C GLU A 408 3.56 -26.88 -20.22
N ALA A 409 4.52 -27.51 -19.57
CA ALA A 409 4.36 -28.11 -18.24
C ALA A 409 5.53 -27.69 -17.34
N VAL A 410 5.21 -27.30 -16.11
CA VAL A 410 6.17 -26.94 -15.08
C VAL A 410 5.88 -27.76 -13.82
N VAL A 411 6.93 -28.24 -13.19
CA VAL A 411 6.86 -28.85 -11.86
C VAL A 411 7.93 -28.19 -11.01
N ARG A 412 7.53 -27.68 -9.86
CA ARG A 412 8.44 -27.09 -8.88
C ARG A 412 8.21 -27.67 -7.50
N ARG A 413 9.29 -27.98 -6.80
CA ARG A 413 9.27 -28.39 -5.39
C ARG A 413 10.08 -27.39 -4.57
N ASP A 414 9.41 -26.75 -3.63
CA ASP A 414 9.99 -25.76 -2.73
C ASP A 414 10.03 -26.29 -1.30
N GLY A 415 11.11 -25.98 -0.58
CA GLY A 415 11.25 -26.23 0.86
C GLY A 415 11.55 -24.96 1.58
N SER A 416 10.87 -24.72 2.72
CA SER A 416 11.00 -23.52 3.56
C SER A 416 11.33 -23.87 5.00
N SER A 417 12.20 -23.07 5.63
CA SER A 417 12.51 -23.17 7.06
C SER A 417 11.37 -22.72 7.97
N ASN A 418 10.28 -22.14 7.43
CA ASN A 418 9.12 -21.69 8.20
C ASN A 418 8.21 -22.84 8.66
N PHE A 419 8.42 -24.04 8.14
CA PHE A 419 7.61 -25.22 8.46
C PHE A 419 8.42 -26.30 9.16
N SER A 420 7.72 -27.13 9.93
CA SER A 420 8.30 -28.30 10.56
C SER A 420 8.89 -29.26 9.51
N ARG A 421 9.75 -30.18 9.95
CA ARG A 421 10.46 -31.09 9.05
C ARG A 421 9.55 -31.94 8.15
N ASP A 422 8.37 -32.32 8.67
CA ASP A 422 7.41 -33.15 7.94
C ASP A 422 6.61 -32.37 6.89
N HIS A 423 6.48 -31.03 7.05
CA HIS A 423 5.73 -30.14 6.16
C HIS A 423 6.60 -29.14 5.41
N GLN A 424 7.91 -29.30 5.52
CA GLN A 424 8.89 -28.37 4.96
C GLN A 424 8.81 -28.23 3.43
N TYR A 425 8.53 -29.32 2.74
CA TYR A 425 8.51 -29.35 1.26
C TYR A 425 7.09 -29.50 0.71
N ALA A 426 6.80 -28.70 -0.35
CA ALA A 426 5.59 -28.85 -1.16
C ALA A 426 5.92 -28.85 -2.66
N THR A 427 5.04 -29.46 -3.46
CA THR A 427 5.21 -29.58 -4.92
C THR A 427 4.07 -28.90 -5.64
N PHE A 428 4.39 -28.05 -6.59
CA PHE A 428 3.48 -27.18 -7.33
C PHE A 428 3.59 -27.45 -8.83
N PRO A 429 2.63 -28.20 -9.42
CA PRO A 429 2.54 -28.45 -10.85
C PRO A 429 1.78 -27.32 -11.56
N SER A 430 2.12 -27.10 -12.84
CA SER A 430 1.31 -26.29 -13.75
C SER A 430 1.39 -26.80 -15.19
N VAL A 431 0.31 -26.57 -15.95
CA VAL A 431 0.18 -26.94 -17.36
C VAL A 431 -0.50 -25.82 -18.12
N SER A 432 -0.01 -25.51 -19.31
CA SER A 432 -0.70 -24.59 -20.23
C SER A 432 -0.75 -25.15 -21.66
N LEU A 433 -1.86 -24.82 -22.33
CA LEU A 433 -2.15 -25.20 -23.72
C LEU A 433 -2.45 -23.93 -24.52
N GLY A 434 -1.97 -23.87 -25.76
CA GLY A 434 -2.28 -22.80 -26.68
C GLY A 434 -2.61 -23.37 -28.07
N TRP A 435 -3.66 -22.83 -28.67
CA TRP A 435 -4.06 -23.18 -30.04
C TRP A 435 -4.17 -21.92 -30.90
N VAL A 436 -3.28 -21.81 -31.88
CA VAL A 436 -3.26 -20.69 -32.82
C VAL A 436 -4.21 -21.03 -33.99
N LEU A 437 -5.46 -20.56 -33.87
CA LEU A 437 -6.54 -20.84 -34.85
C LEU A 437 -6.21 -20.36 -36.25
N THR A 438 -5.59 -19.20 -36.38
CA THR A 438 -5.23 -18.61 -37.67
C THR A 438 -4.19 -19.41 -38.49
N ARG A 439 -3.55 -20.38 -37.85
CA ARG A 439 -2.65 -21.34 -38.54
C ARG A 439 -3.33 -22.64 -38.99
N GLU A 440 -4.65 -22.75 -38.75
CA GLU A 440 -5.43 -23.88 -39.23
C GLU A 440 -5.82 -23.78 -40.70
N LYS A 441 -5.90 -24.92 -41.38
CA LYS A 441 -6.30 -24.95 -42.79
C LYS A 441 -7.68 -24.32 -43.06
N PHE A 442 -8.63 -24.50 -42.12
CA PHE A 442 -9.96 -23.90 -42.26
C PHE A 442 -9.95 -22.36 -42.09
N MET A 443 -8.84 -21.77 -41.61
CA MET A 443 -8.63 -20.32 -41.50
C MET A 443 -7.75 -19.74 -42.63
N GLU A 444 -7.34 -20.52 -43.62
CA GLU A 444 -6.56 -20.01 -44.77
C GLU A 444 -7.28 -18.89 -45.53
N ASN A 445 -8.60 -18.99 -45.65
CA ASN A 445 -9.48 -17.98 -46.27
C ASN A 445 -10.12 -17.03 -45.25
N ARG A 446 -9.47 -16.79 -44.12
CA ARG A 446 -9.97 -15.86 -43.11
C ARG A 446 -10.12 -14.44 -43.68
N PRO A 447 -11.04 -13.63 -43.11
CA PRO A 447 -11.16 -12.20 -43.46
C PRO A 447 -9.83 -11.47 -43.32
N SER A 448 -9.53 -10.57 -44.24
CA SER A 448 -8.26 -9.81 -44.27
C SER A 448 -8.07 -8.90 -43.06
N TRP A 449 -9.14 -8.61 -42.33
CA TRP A 449 -9.07 -7.82 -41.10
C TRP A 449 -8.66 -8.63 -39.88
N LEU A 450 -8.65 -9.97 -39.93
CA LEU A 450 -8.24 -10.84 -38.80
C LEU A 450 -6.84 -11.38 -39.04
N ASP A 451 -5.84 -10.85 -38.35
CA ASP A 451 -4.45 -11.25 -38.55
C ASP A 451 -4.08 -12.46 -37.70
N PHE A 452 -4.55 -12.53 -36.45
CA PHE A 452 -4.17 -13.53 -35.48
C PHE A 452 -5.33 -13.84 -34.53
N ALA A 453 -5.51 -15.13 -34.23
CA ALA A 453 -6.40 -15.61 -33.18
C ALA A 453 -5.78 -16.83 -32.49
N LYS A 454 -5.72 -16.79 -31.17
CA LYS A 454 -5.19 -17.85 -30.31
C LYS A 454 -6.09 -18.06 -29.12
N ILE A 455 -6.36 -19.31 -28.76
CA ILE A 455 -7.02 -19.70 -27.52
C ILE A 455 -5.95 -20.26 -26.57
N ARG A 456 -6.07 -19.93 -25.30
CA ARG A 456 -5.19 -20.38 -24.20
C ARG A 456 -6.03 -21.02 -23.11
N LEU A 457 -5.49 -22.11 -22.55
CA LEU A 457 -6.02 -22.74 -21.34
C LEU A 457 -4.86 -23.05 -20.42
N SER A 458 -4.93 -22.63 -19.19
CA SER A 458 -3.92 -22.96 -18.18
C SER A 458 -4.54 -23.40 -16.87
N TRP A 459 -3.80 -24.25 -16.16
CA TRP A 459 -4.06 -24.63 -14.78
C TRP A 459 -2.72 -24.72 -14.05
N GLY A 460 -2.67 -24.24 -12.81
CA GLY A 460 -1.46 -24.33 -12.03
C GLY A 460 -1.69 -24.09 -10.54
N GLN A 461 -0.70 -24.53 -9.76
CA GLN A 461 -0.63 -24.34 -8.32
C GLN A 461 0.65 -23.59 -7.95
N ASN A 462 0.54 -22.69 -6.98
CA ASN A 462 1.65 -22.00 -6.32
C ASN A 462 1.48 -22.04 -4.82
N GLY A 463 2.60 -22.15 -4.09
CA GLY A 463 2.62 -22.11 -2.63
C GLY A 463 2.78 -20.70 -2.08
N ASN A 464 2.33 -20.51 -0.85
CA ASN A 464 2.67 -19.34 -0.04
C ASN A 464 3.11 -19.81 1.35
N GLU A 465 4.20 -19.20 1.89
CA GLU A 465 4.82 -19.58 3.14
C GLU A 465 5.05 -18.37 4.07
N ARG A 466 4.36 -17.26 3.80
CA ARG A 466 4.54 -16.00 4.53
C ARG A 466 3.91 -16.06 5.92
N ILE A 467 4.63 -16.69 6.82
CA ILE A 467 4.38 -16.71 8.27
C ILE A 467 5.67 -16.29 8.99
N GLY A 468 5.58 -15.95 10.29
CA GLY A 468 6.77 -15.69 11.09
C GLY A 468 7.69 -16.90 11.14
N SER A 469 8.98 -16.66 11.18
CA SER A 469 9.99 -17.71 11.28
C SER A 469 9.74 -18.56 12.52
N PHE A 470 9.86 -19.88 12.36
CA PHE A 470 9.64 -20.85 13.42
C PHE A 470 8.23 -20.84 14.07
N ALA A 471 7.19 -20.38 13.35
CA ALA A 471 5.81 -20.37 13.86
C ALA A 471 5.26 -21.76 14.23
N TYR A 472 5.92 -22.83 13.77
CA TYR A 472 5.60 -24.21 14.10
C TYR A 472 6.11 -24.65 15.50
N THR A 473 6.95 -23.83 16.14
CA THR A 473 7.49 -24.09 17.49
C THR A 473 7.15 -22.94 18.44
N SER A 474 7.26 -23.19 19.73
CA SER A 474 7.06 -22.17 20.76
C SER A 474 8.39 -21.56 21.18
N MET A 475 8.55 -20.26 20.91
CA MET A 475 9.72 -19.49 21.36
C MET A 475 9.51 -18.98 22.78
N MET A 476 10.59 -18.72 23.51
CA MET A 476 10.52 -18.15 24.86
C MET A 476 10.54 -16.61 24.79
N SER A 477 9.64 -15.97 25.52
CA SER A 477 9.56 -14.53 25.69
C SER A 477 9.94 -14.14 27.12
N GLN A 478 10.79 -13.13 27.27
CA GLN A 478 11.16 -12.51 28.55
C GLN A 478 10.11 -11.51 29.04
N GLY A 479 10.28 -11.02 30.26
CA GLY A 479 9.47 -9.91 30.81
C GLY A 479 8.21 -10.36 31.53
N LYS A 480 8.07 -11.65 31.82
CA LYS A 480 7.02 -12.20 32.70
C LYS A 480 7.51 -12.22 34.14
N ASN A 481 7.55 -11.04 34.74
CA ASN A 481 8.15 -10.86 36.07
C ASN A 481 7.25 -11.39 37.18
N ALA A 482 7.86 -12.05 38.17
CA ALA A 482 7.23 -12.44 39.40
C ALA A 482 7.84 -11.64 40.58
N VAL A 483 7.01 -11.23 41.52
CA VAL A 483 7.47 -10.61 42.77
C VAL A 483 7.45 -11.65 43.86
N ILE A 484 8.61 -12.03 44.38
CA ILE A 484 8.75 -12.98 45.49
C ILE A 484 9.49 -12.27 46.60
N ASN A 485 8.87 -12.20 47.79
CA ASN A 485 9.43 -11.53 48.98
C ASN A 485 9.87 -10.08 48.68
N GLY A 486 9.08 -9.32 47.88
CA GLY A 486 9.36 -7.92 47.52
C GLY A 486 10.45 -7.73 46.48
N LYS A 487 11.06 -8.82 45.96
CA LYS A 487 12.08 -8.75 44.91
C LYS A 487 11.49 -9.22 43.57
N VAL A 488 11.79 -8.47 42.52
CA VAL A 488 11.38 -8.77 41.14
C VAL A 488 12.32 -9.84 40.56
N TYR A 489 11.74 -10.92 40.06
CA TYR A 489 12.45 -11.98 39.33
C TYR A 489 11.94 -11.96 37.88
N THR A 490 12.85 -11.83 36.93
CA THR A 490 12.52 -11.88 35.53
C THR A 490 12.25 -13.32 35.11
N GLY A 491 11.02 -13.58 34.68
CA GLY A 491 10.56 -14.87 34.19
C GLY A 491 10.57 -14.91 32.64
N MET A 492 10.55 -16.14 32.14
CA MET A 492 10.38 -16.45 30.72
C MET A 492 9.18 -17.37 30.55
N LEU A 493 8.34 -17.10 29.57
CA LEU A 493 7.22 -17.93 29.16
C LEU A 493 7.28 -18.21 27.68
N PRO A 494 6.71 -19.29 27.17
CA PRO A 494 6.50 -19.51 25.74
C PRO A 494 5.72 -18.34 25.16
N SER A 495 6.18 -17.82 24.01
CA SER A 495 5.61 -16.61 23.36
C SER A 495 4.35 -16.88 22.55
N GLY A 496 4.10 -18.14 22.18
CA GLY A 496 2.96 -18.55 21.37
C GLY A 496 2.67 -20.04 21.50
N TYR A 497 1.52 -20.44 21.02
CA TYR A 497 1.14 -21.84 20.95
C TYR A 497 1.80 -22.48 19.70
N ALA A 498 2.59 -23.54 19.91
CA ALA A 498 3.24 -24.28 18.83
C ALA A 498 2.23 -25.02 17.95
N ASN A 499 2.41 -24.98 16.65
CA ASN A 499 1.62 -25.78 15.70
C ASN A 499 2.55 -26.49 14.71
N ALA A 500 2.93 -27.72 15.03
CA ALA A 500 3.84 -28.49 14.19
C ALA A 500 3.23 -28.94 12.84
N ASP A 501 1.90 -28.89 12.72
CA ASP A 501 1.15 -29.30 11.53
C ASP A 501 1.01 -28.17 10.49
N LEU A 502 1.63 -27.01 10.75
CA LEU A 502 1.64 -25.91 9.79
C LEU A 502 2.26 -26.34 8.46
N LYS A 503 1.50 -26.11 7.39
CA LYS A 503 1.88 -26.44 6.01
C LYS A 503 1.69 -25.24 5.08
N TRP A 504 2.15 -25.41 3.85
CA TRP A 504 2.02 -24.43 2.79
C TRP A 504 0.55 -24.07 2.52
N GLU A 505 0.27 -22.78 2.41
CA GLU A 505 -0.94 -22.28 1.76
C GLU A 505 -0.82 -22.51 0.25
N THR A 506 -1.88 -22.97 -0.39
CA THR A 506 -1.89 -23.29 -1.82
C THR A 506 -2.84 -22.39 -2.58
N SER A 507 -2.33 -21.71 -3.59
CA SER A 507 -3.11 -20.99 -4.58
C SER A 507 -3.22 -21.83 -5.86
N GLU A 508 -4.44 -22.18 -6.24
CA GLU A 508 -4.77 -22.93 -7.45
C GLU A 508 -5.54 -22.04 -8.41
N GLN A 509 -5.14 -21.99 -9.67
CA GLN A 509 -5.79 -21.16 -10.68
C GLN A 509 -6.02 -21.91 -11.97
N THR A 510 -7.21 -21.73 -12.57
CA THR A 510 -7.55 -22.11 -13.93
C THR A 510 -7.85 -20.85 -14.72
N ASP A 511 -7.33 -20.76 -15.93
CA ASP A 511 -7.46 -19.60 -16.80
C ASP A 511 -7.77 -20.03 -18.23
N LEU A 512 -8.76 -19.36 -18.86
CA LEU A 512 -9.15 -19.51 -20.26
C LEU A 512 -9.03 -18.15 -20.94
N GLY A 513 -8.14 -18.03 -21.91
CA GLY A 513 -7.85 -16.78 -22.60
C GLY A 513 -8.00 -16.85 -24.11
N ILE A 514 -8.26 -15.70 -24.71
CA ILE A 514 -8.26 -15.49 -26.16
C ILE A 514 -7.41 -14.27 -26.49
N ASP A 515 -6.51 -14.42 -27.48
CA ASP A 515 -5.70 -13.33 -28.03
C ASP A 515 -6.08 -13.11 -29.50
N LEU A 516 -6.41 -11.88 -29.87
CA LEU A 516 -6.84 -11.48 -31.19
C LEU A 516 -6.01 -10.29 -31.69
N ARG A 517 -5.69 -10.28 -33.01
CA ARG A 517 -5.08 -9.14 -33.68
C ARG A 517 -5.83 -8.84 -34.99
N PHE A 518 -6.03 -7.56 -35.22
CA PHE A 518 -6.83 -7.08 -36.34
C PHE A 518 -6.12 -5.94 -37.07
N PHE A 519 -6.45 -5.76 -38.37
CA PHE A 519 -6.04 -4.63 -39.21
C PHE A 519 -4.50 -4.44 -39.28
N ASN A 520 -3.77 -5.49 -39.65
CA ASN A 520 -2.31 -5.53 -39.67
C ASN A 520 -1.71 -5.27 -38.26
N SER A 521 -2.33 -5.86 -37.25
CA SER A 521 -1.98 -5.69 -35.82
C SER A 521 -2.12 -4.26 -35.28
N ALA A 522 -2.88 -3.41 -35.96
CA ALA A 522 -3.20 -2.07 -35.46
C ALA A 522 -4.08 -2.14 -34.20
N LEU A 523 -4.99 -3.12 -34.14
CA LEU A 523 -5.79 -3.44 -32.95
C LEU A 523 -5.38 -4.79 -32.38
N THR A 524 -5.00 -4.82 -31.11
CA THR A 524 -4.80 -6.03 -30.33
C THR A 524 -5.86 -6.09 -29.25
N PHE A 525 -6.38 -7.29 -29.00
CA PHE A 525 -7.37 -7.54 -27.96
C PHE A 525 -7.09 -8.86 -27.27
N SER A 526 -7.15 -8.88 -25.92
CA SER A 526 -7.04 -10.08 -25.10
C SER A 526 -8.18 -10.10 -24.11
N ALA A 527 -8.72 -11.29 -23.88
CA ALA A 527 -9.71 -11.51 -22.82
C ALA A 527 -9.38 -12.82 -22.11
N ASP A 528 -9.43 -12.80 -20.78
CA ASP A 528 -9.13 -13.93 -19.92
C ASP A 528 -10.24 -14.11 -18.88
N TYR A 529 -10.75 -15.33 -18.76
CA TYR A 529 -11.62 -15.74 -17.64
C TYR A 529 -10.83 -16.62 -16.71
N PHE A 530 -10.79 -16.29 -15.43
CA PHE A 530 -10.03 -17.01 -14.42
C PHE A 530 -10.85 -17.43 -13.21
N VAL A 531 -10.45 -18.54 -12.60
CA VAL A 531 -10.92 -18.97 -11.28
C VAL A 531 -9.69 -19.30 -10.44
N LYS A 532 -9.49 -18.52 -9.38
CA LYS A 532 -8.38 -18.72 -8.42
C LYS A 532 -8.94 -19.08 -7.05
N LYS A 533 -8.43 -20.15 -6.45
CA LYS A 533 -8.77 -20.60 -5.10
C LYS A 533 -7.51 -20.58 -4.23
N THR A 534 -7.54 -19.86 -3.14
CA THR A 534 -6.52 -19.91 -2.09
C THR A 534 -7.02 -20.80 -0.99
N LYS A 535 -6.37 -21.95 -0.81
CA LYS A 535 -6.72 -23.02 0.13
C LYS A 535 -5.70 -23.09 1.27
N ASP A 536 -6.15 -23.63 2.43
CA ASP A 536 -5.28 -23.81 3.60
C ASP A 536 -4.60 -22.49 4.02
N MET A 537 -5.37 -21.37 4.03
CA MET A 537 -4.84 -20.05 4.33
C MET A 537 -4.12 -20.03 5.67
N LEU A 538 -2.95 -19.40 5.69
CA LEU A 538 -2.16 -19.20 6.91
C LEU A 538 -2.73 -18.03 7.71
N LEU A 539 -3.49 -18.32 8.75
CA LEU A 539 -4.25 -17.35 9.51
C LEU A 539 -3.98 -17.45 11.01
N SER A 540 -4.02 -16.32 11.70
CA SER A 540 -4.04 -16.29 13.16
C SER A 540 -5.47 -16.52 13.64
N MET A 541 -5.68 -17.56 14.44
CA MET A 541 -6.97 -17.86 15.06
C MET A 541 -6.93 -17.59 16.56
N PRO A 542 -7.96 -16.97 17.13
CA PRO A 542 -8.08 -16.83 18.58
C PRO A 542 -8.24 -18.22 19.22
N ILE A 543 -7.58 -18.40 20.33
CA ILE A 543 -7.72 -19.61 21.15
C ILE A 543 -8.22 -19.25 22.54
N PRO A 544 -8.84 -20.18 23.26
CA PRO A 544 -9.41 -19.90 24.60
C PRO A 544 -8.35 -19.31 25.53
N LEU A 545 -8.68 -18.23 26.22
CA LEU A 545 -7.76 -17.47 27.08
C LEU A 545 -7.18 -18.28 28.25
N TYR A 546 -7.85 -19.38 28.66
CA TYR A 546 -7.30 -20.29 29.70
C TYR A 546 -6.00 -20.97 29.26
N THR A 547 -5.68 -20.98 27.96
CA THR A 547 -4.38 -21.48 27.47
C THR A 547 -3.24 -20.51 27.76
N SER A 548 -3.52 -19.30 28.23
CA SER A 548 -2.59 -18.17 28.40
C SER A 548 -2.06 -17.56 27.10
N TYR A 549 -2.60 -17.97 25.95
CA TYR A 549 -2.26 -17.42 24.63
C TYR A 549 -3.49 -16.79 23.99
N GLY A 550 -3.30 -15.68 23.25
CA GLY A 550 -4.40 -14.99 22.57
C GLY A 550 -4.77 -15.64 21.23
N SER A 551 -3.81 -16.22 20.53
CA SER A 551 -4.02 -16.82 19.21
C SER A 551 -2.94 -17.84 18.87
N MET A 552 -3.21 -18.65 17.83
CA MET A 552 -2.23 -19.51 17.18
C MET A 552 -2.36 -19.41 15.65
N THR A 553 -1.25 -19.65 14.95
CA THR A 553 -1.27 -19.74 13.48
C THR A 553 -1.75 -21.12 13.04
N VAL A 554 -2.68 -21.14 12.10
CA VAL A 554 -3.25 -22.40 11.55
C VAL A 554 -3.42 -22.28 10.04
N ASN A 555 -3.49 -23.43 9.37
CA ASN A 555 -4.00 -23.51 8.01
C ASN A 555 -5.52 -23.63 8.05
N SER A 556 -6.25 -22.59 7.69
CA SER A 556 -7.71 -22.58 7.77
C SER A 556 -8.33 -21.63 6.78
N GLY A 557 -9.43 -22.09 6.20
CA GLY A 557 -10.22 -21.28 5.30
C GLY A 557 -9.79 -21.35 3.83
N THR A 558 -10.75 -21.03 2.96
CA THR A 558 -10.58 -20.99 1.52
C THR A 558 -11.27 -19.75 0.95
N VAL A 559 -10.57 -19.01 0.11
CA VAL A 559 -11.11 -17.87 -0.63
C VAL A 559 -11.05 -18.16 -2.13
N LYS A 560 -12.17 -17.92 -2.81
CA LYS A 560 -12.31 -18.00 -4.27
C LYS A 560 -12.37 -16.61 -4.86
N ASN A 561 -11.53 -16.35 -5.87
CA ASN A 561 -11.62 -15.20 -6.76
C ASN A 561 -11.94 -15.70 -8.16
N GLU A 562 -12.98 -15.19 -8.78
CA GLU A 562 -13.34 -15.48 -10.16
C GLU A 562 -13.60 -14.19 -10.91
N GLY A 563 -13.21 -14.12 -12.16
CA GLY A 563 -13.32 -12.86 -12.87
C GLY A 563 -12.99 -12.96 -14.34
N ILE A 564 -13.09 -11.79 -14.99
CA ILE A 564 -12.76 -11.61 -16.39
C ILE A 564 -11.87 -10.39 -16.53
N GLU A 565 -10.83 -10.52 -17.33
CA GLU A 565 -9.89 -9.45 -17.65
C GLU A 565 -9.91 -9.15 -19.13
N PHE A 566 -9.81 -7.88 -19.47
CA PHE A 566 -9.72 -7.37 -20.83
C PHE A 566 -8.49 -6.50 -20.99
N GLU A 567 -7.83 -6.63 -22.12
CA GLU A 567 -6.77 -5.74 -22.55
C GLU A 567 -6.95 -5.40 -24.03
N ALA A 568 -6.84 -4.13 -24.39
CA ALA A 568 -6.96 -3.68 -25.77
C ALA A 568 -5.94 -2.57 -26.06
N SER A 569 -5.33 -2.63 -27.25
CA SER A 569 -4.45 -1.58 -27.75
C SER A 569 -4.79 -1.31 -29.21
N TYR A 570 -5.08 -0.05 -29.53
CA TYR A 570 -5.36 0.39 -30.89
C TYR A 570 -4.45 1.52 -31.28
N ARG A 571 -3.70 1.34 -32.36
CA ARG A 571 -2.81 2.36 -32.93
C ARG A 571 -3.21 2.63 -34.36
N PHE A 572 -3.45 3.91 -34.68
CA PHE A 572 -3.88 4.33 -35.99
C PHE A 572 -3.34 5.71 -36.35
N LYS A 573 -3.43 6.06 -37.59
CA LYS A 573 -2.91 7.32 -38.11
C LYS A 573 -4.03 8.13 -38.74
N VAL A 574 -4.11 9.42 -38.39
CA VAL A 574 -5.01 10.39 -39.02
C VAL A 574 -4.19 11.51 -39.56
N GLY A 575 -4.08 11.59 -40.91
CA GLY A 575 -3.16 12.51 -41.55
C GLY A 575 -1.71 12.21 -41.15
N GLU A 576 -1.05 13.19 -40.53
CA GLU A 576 0.32 13.06 -40.01
C GLU A 576 0.38 12.71 -38.51
N VAL A 577 -0.76 12.65 -37.82
CA VAL A 577 -0.86 12.36 -36.37
C VAL A 577 -0.95 10.87 -36.14
N ASN A 578 -0.03 10.30 -35.37
CA ASN A 578 -0.15 8.94 -34.84
C ASN A 578 -0.95 8.98 -33.52
N LEU A 579 -2.01 8.19 -33.45
CA LEU A 579 -2.89 8.09 -32.30
C LEU A 579 -2.81 6.70 -31.68
N GLY A 580 -2.87 6.62 -30.35
CA GLY A 580 -2.87 5.37 -29.61
C GLY A 580 -3.88 5.40 -28.48
N ILE A 581 -4.60 4.29 -28.32
CA ILE A 581 -5.50 4.03 -27.20
C ILE A 581 -5.09 2.68 -26.63
N ASN A 582 -4.68 2.64 -25.37
CA ASN A 582 -4.37 1.39 -24.65
C ASN A 582 -5.21 1.34 -23.40
N GLY A 583 -5.82 0.20 -23.09
CA GLY A 583 -6.64 0.08 -21.89
C GLY A 583 -6.74 -1.35 -21.42
N ASN A 584 -7.01 -1.47 -20.13
CA ASN A 584 -7.34 -2.72 -19.48
C ASN A 584 -8.52 -2.51 -18.53
N ALA A 585 -9.25 -3.58 -18.29
CA ALA A 585 -10.31 -3.65 -17.29
C ALA A 585 -10.37 -5.05 -16.70
N SER A 586 -10.59 -5.16 -15.42
CA SER A 586 -10.71 -6.42 -14.70
C SER A 586 -11.93 -6.40 -13.80
N TYR A 587 -12.78 -7.40 -13.93
CA TYR A 587 -13.87 -7.71 -13.01
C TYR A 587 -13.48 -8.86 -12.12
N VAL A 588 -13.62 -8.72 -10.80
CA VAL A 588 -13.27 -9.76 -9.82
C VAL A 588 -14.37 -9.91 -8.79
N LYS A 589 -14.90 -11.13 -8.68
CA LYS A 589 -15.78 -11.52 -7.58
C LYS A 589 -14.99 -12.32 -6.55
N ASN A 590 -14.86 -11.78 -5.36
CA ASN A 590 -14.23 -12.42 -4.22
C ASN A 590 -15.28 -13.10 -3.34
N THR A 591 -15.05 -14.35 -2.91
CA THR A 591 -15.96 -15.10 -2.06
C THR A 591 -15.20 -16.01 -1.11
N VAL A 592 -15.49 -15.92 0.18
CA VAL A 592 -15.06 -16.90 1.17
C VAL A 592 -15.89 -18.16 0.98
N THR A 593 -15.26 -19.28 0.63
CA THR A 593 -15.93 -20.57 0.41
C THR A 593 -15.80 -21.52 1.60
N ASP A 594 -14.80 -21.25 2.45
CA ASP A 594 -14.62 -21.90 3.73
C ASP A 594 -14.02 -20.87 4.70
N GLN A 595 -14.75 -20.55 5.75
CA GLN A 595 -14.32 -19.59 6.78
C GLN A 595 -13.45 -20.21 7.89
N GLY A 596 -13.31 -21.55 7.89
CA GLY A 596 -12.75 -22.28 9.01
C GLY A 596 -13.79 -22.52 10.12
N PRO A 597 -13.35 -22.94 11.33
CA PRO A 597 -14.25 -23.37 12.40
C PRO A 597 -15.23 -22.30 12.85
N ASP A 598 -14.83 -21.04 12.85
CA ASP A 598 -15.62 -19.94 13.38
C ASP A 598 -15.65 -18.73 12.44
N ARG A 599 -16.73 -17.96 12.53
CA ARG A 599 -16.83 -16.63 11.99
C ARG A 599 -15.83 -15.72 12.69
N VAL A 600 -14.96 -15.05 11.94
CA VAL A 600 -13.86 -14.26 12.51
C VAL A 600 -13.99 -12.80 12.12
N GLY A 601 -13.98 -11.92 13.12
CA GLY A 601 -13.74 -10.50 12.92
C GLY A 601 -12.27 -10.24 12.63
N LEU A 602 -12.01 -9.46 11.59
CA LEU A 602 -10.66 -9.21 11.11
C LEU A 602 -10.03 -7.96 11.72
N ASN A 603 -10.83 -6.93 11.98
CA ASN A 603 -10.36 -5.66 12.52
C ASN A 603 -11.25 -5.21 13.67
N ASN A 604 -10.61 -4.74 14.74
CA ASN A 604 -11.28 -4.06 15.83
C ASN A 604 -10.89 -2.58 15.79
N ILE A 605 -11.85 -1.71 15.46
CA ILE A 605 -11.64 -0.27 15.41
C ILE A 605 -11.93 0.30 16.79
N GLY A 606 -10.88 0.79 17.44
CA GLY A 606 -10.96 1.42 18.76
C GLY A 606 -11.60 2.82 18.75
N GLY A 607 -11.54 3.51 19.86
CA GLY A 607 -11.81 4.95 19.93
C GLY A 607 -13.28 5.38 19.86
N GLY A 608 -14.23 4.50 20.16
CA GLY A 608 -15.66 4.86 20.18
C GLY A 608 -16.34 4.83 18.82
N MET A 609 -15.76 4.13 17.83
CA MET A 609 -16.31 3.91 16.48
C MET A 609 -16.89 2.51 16.31
N GLY A 610 -17.17 1.80 17.40
CA GLY A 610 -18.05 0.64 17.42
C GLY A 610 -17.40 -0.74 17.35
N GLY A 611 -16.10 -0.88 17.42
CA GLY A 611 -15.44 -2.19 17.54
C GLY A 611 -15.23 -2.90 16.22
N GLN A 612 -15.75 -4.11 16.06
CA GLN A 612 -15.44 -5.00 14.96
C GLN A 612 -16.31 -4.72 13.73
N VAL A 613 -15.72 -4.20 12.65
CA VAL A 613 -16.43 -3.81 11.42
C VAL A 613 -16.19 -4.81 10.29
N SER A 614 -14.95 -5.29 10.14
CA SER A 614 -14.56 -6.17 9.02
C SER A 614 -14.61 -7.64 9.43
N TRP A 615 -15.20 -8.50 8.58
CA TRP A 615 -15.48 -9.89 8.91
C TRP A 615 -15.14 -10.87 7.79
N ARG A 616 -14.97 -12.14 8.16
CA ARG A 616 -14.83 -13.29 7.29
C ARG A 616 -15.98 -14.27 7.55
N GLU A 617 -16.78 -14.54 6.52
CA GLU A 617 -17.96 -15.41 6.60
C GLU A 617 -18.20 -16.11 5.25
N ASN A 618 -18.67 -17.34 5.28
CA ASN A 618 -19.00 -18.13 4.09
C ASN A 618 -20.03 -17.43 3.19
N GLY A 619 -19.77 -17.45 1.89
CA GLY A 619 -20.63 -16.84 0.86
C GLY A 619 -20.48 -15.33 0.73
N ARG A 620 -19.67 -14.68 1.56
CA ARG A 620 -19.41 -13.23 1.55
C ARG A 620 -18.02 -12.90 1.00
N PRO A 621 -17.79 -11.67 0.54
CA PRO A 621 -16.44 -11.20 0.23
C PRO A 621 -15.55 -11.21 1.47
N TYR A 622 -14.25 -11.48 1.31
CA TYR A 622 -13.30 -11.40 2.41
C TYR A 622 -13.14 -9.95 2.89
N GLY A 623 -13.33 -9.72 4.19
CA GLY A 623 -13.20 -8.40 4.77
C GLY A 623 -14.40 -7.47 4.58
N PHE A 624 -15.58 -8.02 4.25
CA PHE A 624 -16.80 -7.21 4.13
C PHE A 624 -17.13 -6.48 5.44
N PHE A 625 -17.78 -5.33 5.33
CA PHE A 625 -18.25 -4.57 6.47
C PHE A 625 -19.55 -5.14 6.99
N TYR A 626 -19.63 -5.31 8.31
CA TYR A 626 -20.74 -5.96 8.98
C TYR A 626 -21.28 -5.07 10.08
N GLY A 627 -22.54 -4.68 9.95
CA GLY A 627 -23.18 -3.75 10.86
C GLY A 627 -24.66 -3.66 10.65
N TYR A 628 -25.29 -2.69 11.30
CA TYR A 628 -26.70 -2.42 11.19
C TYR A 628 -27.03 -1.67 9.90
N LEU A 629 -28.25 -1.88 9.39
CA LEU A 629 -28.79 -1.06 8.30
C LEU A 629 -29.53 0.14 8.87
N HIS A 630 -29.10 1.33 8.44
CA HIS A 630 -29.80 2.59 8.67
C HIS A 630 -31.11 2.59 7.84
N ASP A 631 -32.26 2.65 8.51
CA ASP A 631 -33.62 2.60 7.93
C ASP A 631 -34.36 3.93 8.08
N GLY A 632 -33.64 5.03 8.21
CA GLY A 632 -34.17 6.37 8.42
C GLY A 632 -33.94 6.91 9.84
N ILE A 633 -34.53 8.03 10.13
CA ILE A 633 -34.47 8.73 11.41
C ILE A 633 -35.83 8.70 12.07
N PHE A 634 -35.91 8.39 13.35
CA PHE A 634 -37.14 8.54 14.11
C PHE A 634 -37.57 10.01 14.12
N GLN A 635 -38.72 10.33 13.50
CA GLN A 635 -39.15 11.71 13.37
C GLN A 635 -39.79 12.22 14.66
N ASN A 636 -40.50 11.36 15.38
CA ASN A 636 -41.21 11.71 16.63
C ASN A 636 -41.31 10.50 17.57
N GLN A 637 -41.83 10.75 18.80
CA GLN A 637 -41.97 9.70 19.81
C GLN A 637 -42.95 8.59 19.38
N GLN A 638 -44.00 8.91 18.61
CA GLN A 638 -44.98 7.91 18.15
C GLN A 638 -44.35 6.85 17.24
N GLU A 639 -43.38 7.25 16.41
CA GLU A 639 -42.65 6.30 15.58
C GLU A 639 -41.81 5.31 16.45
N ILE A 640 -41.19 5.81 17.51
CA ILE A 640 -40.42 4.99 18.46
C ILE A 640 -41.34 4.02 19.18
N ASP A 641 -42.47 4.52 19.72
CA ASP A 641 -43.42 3.74 20.49
C ASP A 641 -44.12 2.66 19.62
N SER A 642 -44.19 2.88 18.31
CA SER A 642 -44.75 1.90 17.35
C SER A 642 -43.69 0.91 16.81
N TYR A 643 -42.39 1.17 17.04
CA TYR A 643 -41.34 0.30 16.57
C TYR A 643 -41.04 -0.81 17.58
N THR A 644 -41.91 -1.87 17.52
CA THR A 644 -41.99 -2.91 18.53
C THR A 644 -41.85 -4.31 17.95
N TYR A 645 -41.50 -5.25 18.82
CA TYR A 645 -41.55 -6.69 18.57
C TYR A 645 -42.28 -7.40 19.70
N VAL A 646 -42.69 -8.66 19.51
CA VAL A 646 -43.32 -9.48 20.55
C VAL A 646 -42.27 -10.48 21.09
N ASP A 647 -41.98 -10.41 22.38
CA ASP A 647 -40.99 -11.30 23.01
C ASP A 647 -41.53 -12.74 23.18
N SER A 648 -40.69 -13.66 23.62
CA SER A 648 -41.03 -15.08 23.84
C SER A 648 -42.15 -15.32 24.87
N ASN A 649 -42.46 -14.31 25.67
CA ASN A 649 -43.54 -14.35 26.68
C ASN A 649 -44.82 -13.70 26.16
N GLY A 650 -44.90 -13.31 24.90
CA GLY A 650 -46.04 -12.67 24.28
C GLY A 650 -46.20 -11.17 24.64
N LYS A 651 -45.19 -10.55 25.20
CA LYS A 651 -45.19 -9.14 25.61
C LYS A 651 -44.60 -8.28 24.49
N THR A 652 -45.29 -7.17 24.19
CA THR A 652 -44.74 -6.15 23.26
C THR A 652 -43.61 -5.36 23.90
N GLN A 653 -42.49 -5.28 23.23
CA GLN A 653 -41.26 -4.59 23.63
C GLN A 653 -40.82 -3.64 22.53
N LEU A 654 -40.10 -2.57 22.89
CA LEU A 654 -39.47 -1.64 21.94
C LEU A 654 -38.24 -2.29 21.31
N ILE A 655 -38.07 -2.18 19.99
CA ILE A 655 -36.86 -2.66 19.28
C ILE A 655 -35.63 -1.81 19.67
N GLN A 656 -35.78 -0.50 19.77
CA GLN A 656 -34.72 0.44 20.23
C GLN A 656 -35.19 1.23 21.45
N PRO A 657 -35.15 0.66 22.66
CA PRO A 657 -35.75 1.28 23.83
C PRO A 657 -35.09 2.57 24.31
N ASN A 658 -33.84 2.81 23.92
CA ASN A 658 -33.09 4.01 24.30
C ASN A 658 -33.11 5.10 23.21
N ALA A 659 -33.75 4.85 22.07
CA ALA A 659 -33.85 5.83 21.00
C ALA A 659 -34.72 7.03 21.39
N LYS A 660 -34.42 8.16 20.83
CA LYS A 660 -35.20 9.40 20.95
C LYS A 660 -35.47 9.99 19.56
N PRO A 661 -36.46 10.89 19.41
CA PRO A 661 -36.66 11.58 18.14
C PRO A 661 -35.36 12.22 17.62
N GLY A 662 -35.06 12.00 16.35
CA GLY A 662 -33.81 12.40 15.72
C GLY A 662 -32.69 11.33 15.72
N ASP A 663 -32.86 10.22 16.42
CA ASP A 663 -31.89 9.11 16.39
C ASP A 663 -32.10 8.22 15.15
N ILE A 664 -31.02 7.56 14.72
CA ILE A 664 -31.06 6.57 13.65
C ILE A 664 -32.00 5.41 14.03
N ARG A 665 -32.95 5.11 13.17
CA ARG A 665 -33.71 3.87 13.21
C ARG A 665 -32.90 2.80 12.47
N PHE A 666 -32.50 1.76 13.19
CA PHE A 666 -31.83 0.59 12.63
C PHE A 666 -32.87 -0.46 12.27
N LYS A 667 -32.67 -1.15 11.18
CA LYS A 667 -33.59 -2.17 10.69
C LYS A 667 -33.46 -3.44 11.54
N ASP A 668 -34.59 -3.88 12.11
CA ASP A 668 -34.73 -5.21 12.69
C ASP A 668 -34.90 -6.22 11.53
N LEU A 669 -33.94 -7.13 11.40
CA LEU A 669 -33.87 -8.09 10.29
C LEU A 669 -34.58 -9.42 10.59
N ASP A 670 -34.59 -9.84 11.86
CA ASP A 670 -35.17 -11.12 12.27
C ASP A 670 -36.55 -11.00 12.94
N GLY A 671 -36.96 -9.79 13.30
CA GLY A 671 -38.22 -9.51 13.99
C GLY A 671 -38.30 -10.05 15.40
N LYS A 672 -37.16 -10.30 16.06
CA LYS A 672 -37.06 -10.95 17.37
C LYS A 672 -36.06 -10.28 18.28
N ASN A 673 -36.37 -10.31 19.58
CA ASN A 673 -35.43 -9.93 20.64
C ASN A 673 -34.94 -8.47 20.61
N GLY A 674 -35.59 -7.60 19.81
CA GLY A 674 -35.15 -6.22 19.60
C GLY A 674 -33.79 -6.13 18.89
N LEU A 675 -33.27 -4.92 18.77
CA LEU A 675 -31.99 -4.71 18.06
C LEU A 675 -30.83 -5.40 18.76
N ASN A 676 -30.24 -6.36 18.08
CA ASN A 676 -29.14 -7.20 18.60
C ASN A 676 -28.15 -7.61 17.50
N GLY A 677 -27.23 -8.55 17.80
CA GLY A 677 -26.21 -9.00 16.85
C GLY A 677 -26.74 -9.70 15.59
N ASP A 678 -27.95 -10.27 15.65
CA ASP A 678 -28.58 -11.00 14.54
C ASP A 678 -29.19 -10.04 13.50
N ASP A 679 -29.41 -8.76 13.88
CA ASP A 679 -29.83 -7.69 12.99
C ASP A 679 -28.73 -7.05 12.18
N ARG A 680 -27.49 -7.51 12.38
CA ARG A 680 -26.37 -7.06 11.58
C ARG A 680 -26.28 -7.85 10.27
N THR A 681 -25.87 -7.18 9.23
CA THR A 681 -25.67 -7.78 7.91
C THR A 681 -24.46 -7.15 7.21
N MET A 682 -24.18 -7.59 5.99
CA MET A 682 -23.22 -6.93 5.13
C MET A 682 -23.71 -5.53 4.77
N ILE A 683 -22.94 -4.53 5.13
CA ILE A 683 -23.21 -3.11 4.89
C ILE A 683 -22.29 -2.46 3.85
N GLY A 684 -21.31 -3.19 3.36
CA GLY A 684 -20.36 -2.75 2.34
C GLY A 684 -19.16 -3.70 2.19
N LYS A 685 -18.31 -3.42 1.24
CA LYS A 685 -17.08 -4.20 0.95
C LYS A 685 -15.94 -3.32 0.48
N PRO A 686 -14.70 -3.56 0.93
CA PRO A 686 -13.55 -2.74 0.53
C PRO A 686 -13.05 -3.06 -0.89
N ASN A 687 -13.29 -4.27 -1.38
CA ASN A 687 -12.77 -4.72 -2.67
C ASN A 687 -13.66 -4.26 -3.81
N PRO A 688 -13.12 -3.58 -4.86
CA PRO A 688 -13.89 -3.19 -6.02
C PRO A 688 -14.32 -4.41 -6.85
N ASP A 689 -15.47 -4.28 -7.55
CA ASP A 689 -15.87 -5.23 -8.57
C ASP A 689 -15.07 -5.02 -9.85
N TRP A 690 -14.89 -3.78 -10.25
CA TRP A 690 -14.13 -3.41 -11.43
C TRP A 690 -12.91 -2.54 -11.09
N THR A 691 -11.80 -2.84 -11.72
CA THR A 691 -10.65 -1.93 -11.83
C THR A 691 -10.34 -1.71 -13.30
N TYR A 692 -9.99 -0.48 -13.68
CA TYR A 692 -9.70 -0.16 -15.06
C TYR A 692 -8.65 0.92 -15.18
N GLY A 693 -7.93 0.90 -16.31
CA GLY A 693 -6.99 1.94 -16.69
C GLY A 693 -6.93 2.09 -18.19
N PHE A 694 -6.77 3.32 -18.69
CA PHE A 694 -6.55 3.55 -20.10
C PHE A 694 -5.65 4.76 -20.35
N THR A 695 -4.88 4.67 -21.43
CA THR A 695 -3.98 5.73 -21.89
C THR A 695 -4.39 6.17 -23.28
N LEU A 696 -4.55 7.46 -23.47
CA LEU A 696 -4.66 8.12 -24.75
C LEU A 696 -3.31 8.73 -25.11
N SER A 697 -2.82 8.50 -26.33
CA SER A 697 -1.56 9.07 -26.80
C SER A 697 -1.68 9.64 -28.21
N ALA A 698 -0.89 10.68 -28.49
CA ALA A 698 -0.78 11.28 -29.78
C ALA A 698 0.64 11.78 -30.04
N ASP A 699 1.15 11.56 -31.26
CA ASP A 699 2.46 12.04 -31.70
C ASP A 699 2.34 12.78 -33.02
N TRP A 700 2.87 14.00 -33.08
CA TRP A 700 2.87 14.83 -34.28
C TRP A 700 4.11 15.73 -34.38
N LYS A 701 4.97 15.51 -35.36
CA LYS A 701 6.13 16.36 -35.68
C LYS A 701 6.99 16.75 -34.45
N GLY A 702 7.27 15.81 -33.56
CA GLY A 702 8.05 16.05 -32.35
C GLY A 702 7.23 16.48 -31.13
N LEU A 703 5.96 16.84 -31.32
CA LEU A 703 5.01 17.02 -30.21
C LEU A 703 4.46 15.64 -29.79
N ASP A 704 4.51 15.33 -28.51
CA ASP A 704 3.92 14.14 -27.93
C ASP A 704 2.93 14.50 -26.83
N PHE A 705 1.86 13.72 -26.75
CA PHE A 705 0.77 13.84 -25.77
C PHE A 705 0.48 12.49 -25.17
N SER A 706 0.28 12.43 -23.88
CA SER A 706 -0.17 11.21 -23.17
C SER A 706 -1.08 11.59 -22.00
N ALA A 707 -2.23 10.92 -21.91
CA ALA A 707 -3.18 11.05 -20.81
C ALA A 707 -3.53 9.66 -20.26
N PHE A 708 -3.19 9.40 -19.02
CA PHE A 708 -3.48 8.14 -18.33
C PHE A 708 -4.60 8.32 -17.30
N PHE A 709 -5.63 7.50 -17.42
CA PHE A 709 -6.77 7.43 -16.53
C PHE A 709 -6.77 6.10 -15.79
N GLN A 710 -7.20 6.15 -14.54
CA GLN A 710 -7.36 4.97 -13.69
C GLN A 710 -8.61 5.12 -12.81
N GLY A 711 -9.26 3.99 -12.50
CA GLY A 711 -10.39 4.00 -11.60
C GLY A 711 -10.76 2.62 -11.06
N SER A 712 -11.66 2.63 -10.10
CA SER A 712 -12.32 1.45 -9.55
C SER A 712 -13.81 1.71 -9.38
N ILE A 713 -14.61 0.64 -9.40
CA ILE A 713 -16.07 0.70 -9.25
C ILE A 713 -16.51 -0.44 -8.33
N GLY A 714 -17.43 -0.15 -7.41
CA GLY A 714 -18.10 -1.13 -6.58
C GLY A 714 -17.38 -1.50 -5.30
N ASN A 715 -16.46 -0.65 -4.84
CA ASN A 715 -15.89 -0.70 -3.50
C ASN A 715 -16.51 0.37 -2.61
N ASP A 716 -16.57 0.07 -1.33
CA ASP A 716 -17.05 0.96 -0.28
C ASP A 716 -15.91 1.35 0.65
N ILE A 717 -16.01 2.53 1.25
CA ILE A 717 -15.08 3.06 2.25
C ILE A 717 -15.84 3.30 3.55
N TYR A 718 -15.33 2.75 4.64
CA TYR A 718 -15.80 3.03 5.99
C TYR A 718 -15.07 4.27 6.51
N LYS A 719 -15.77 5.40 6.66
CA LYS A 719 -15.20 6.71 7.02
C LYS A 719 -15.12 6.88 8.53
N LEU A 720 -13.91 7.13 9.03
CA LEU A 720 -13.60 7.20 10.47
C LEU A 720 -13.00 8.56 10.89
N TYR A 721 -13.56 9.66 10.40
CA TYR A 721 -12.99 10.99 10.68
C TYR A 721 -13.36 11.54 12.05
N ARG A 722 -14.39 11.01 12.70
CA ARG A 722 -14.85 11.50 14.00
C ARG A 722 -15.10 10.34 14.98
N ARG A 723 -14.78 10.58 16.23
CA ARG A 723 -14.94 9.64 17.35
C ARG A 723 -16.09 10.09 18.26
N SER A 724 -16.95 9.15 18.68
CA SER A 724 -18.05 9.43 19.62
C SER A 724 -17.58 9.85 21.00
N ASN A 725 -16.37 9.44 21.41
CA ASN A 725 -15.79 9.73 22.71
C ASN A 725 -14.98 11.04 22.77
N VAL A 726 -15.05 11.86 21.71
CA VAL A 726 -14.43 13.20 21.63
C VAL A 726 -15.53 14.23 21.39
N THR A 727 -16.07 14.77 22.46
CA THR A 727 -17.22 15.69 22.43
C THR A 727 -16.98 16.90 21.53
N PHE A 728 -15.84 17.58 21.70
CA PHE A 728 -15.51 18.81 21.00
C PHE A 728 -14.87 18.63 19.62
N GLY A 729 -14.90 17.42 19.04
CA GLY A 729 -14.40 17.19 17.69
C GLY A 729 -15.21 17.96 16.63
N ASN A 730 -14.51 18.52 15.61
CA ASN A 730 -15.17 19.21 14.51
C ASN A 730 -15.97 18.22 13.64
N TYR A 731 -16.83 18.74 12.79
CA TYR A 731 -17.69 17.98 11.88
C TYR A 731 -17.45 18.42 10.43
N ASP A 732 -17.75 17.55 9.49
CA ASP A 732 -17.89 17.96 8.11
C ASP A 732 -19.24 18.66 7.87
N LYS A 733 -19.31 19.45 6.79
CA LYS A 733 -20.49 20.26 6.49
C LYS A 733 -21.77 19.48 6.25
N SER A 734 -21.68 18.17 5.99
CA SER A 734 -22.87 17.34 5.81
C SER A 734 -23.77 17.31 7.05
N TRP A 735 -23.18 17.53 8.24
CA TRP A 735 -23.89 17.61 9.49
C TRP A 735 -24.77 18.86 9.64
N LEU A 736 -24.64 19.84 8.76
CA LEU A 736 -25.61 20.95 8.68
C LEU A 736 -26.99 20.45 8.22
N ASN A 737 -27.05 19.31 7.52
CA ASN A 737 -28.28 18.65 7.09
C ASN A 737 -28.84 17.66 8.13
N ARG A 738 -28.41 17.76 9.38
CA ARG A 738 -28.87 16.89 10.46
C ARG A 738 -30.35 17.08 10.78
N TRP A 739 -30.92 16.09 11.47
CA TRP A 739 -32.21 16.24 12.06
C TRP A 739 -32.17 17.24 13.22
N HIS A 740 -33.03 18.26 13.18
CA HIS A 740 -33.23 19.27 14.21
C HIS A 740 -34.72 19.59 14.40
N GLY A 741 -35.57 18.64 14.06
CA GLY A 741 -37.02 18.68 14.13
C GLY A 741 -37.66 17.79 13.08
N GLU A 742 -38.94 17.45 13.26
CA GLU A 742 -39.67 16.57 12.37
C GLU A 742 -39.59 17.03 10.91
N GLY A 743 -39.23 16.13 9.99
CA GLY A 743 -39.13 16.37 8.56
C GLY A 743 -37.85 17.06 8.09
N THR A 744 -36.92 17.43 8.98
CA THR A 744 -35.69 18.15 8.59
C THR A 744 -34.60 17.25 8.02
N SER A 745 -34.53 15.99 8.43
CA SER A 745 -33.64 14.98 7.87
C SER A 745 -34.18 13.58 8.07
N ASN A 746 -33.87 12.69 7.11
CA ASN A 746 -34.11 11.26 7.25
C ASN A 746 -32.83 10.42 7.10
N TRP A 747 -31.66 11.07 7.08
CA TRP A 747 -30.36 10.40 6.95
C TRP A 747 -29.35 10.81 8.03
N VAL A 748 -29.08 12.10 8.21
CA VAL A 748 -28.15 12.57 9.23
C VAL A 748 -28.89 12.72 10.55
N PRO A 749 -28.49 12.03 11.63
CA PRO A 749 -29.21 12.05 12.90
C PRO A 749 -29.07 13.39 13.62
N ARG A 750 -29.83 13.58 14.69
CA ARG A 750 -29.62 14.68 15.64
C ARG A 750 -28.21 14.61 16.23
N ILE A 751 -27.69 15.77 16.58
CA ILE A 751 -26.41 15.87 17.28
C ILE A 751 -26.65 15.86 18.80
N ILE A 752 -25.91 15.03 19.54
CA ILE A 752 -26.04 14.93 21.00
C ILE A 752 -24.69 14.53 21.62
N ASP A 753 -24.41 15.03 22.81
CA ASP A 753 -23.24 14.64 23.59
C ASP A 753 -23.47 13.28 24.29
N GLY A 754 -22.46 12.41 24.24
CA GLY A 754 -22.54 11.07 24.85
C GLY A 754 -23.45 10.10 24.08
N ASP A 755 -23.63 10.33 22.79
CA ASP A 755 -24.45 9.48 21.92
C ASP A 755 -23.86 8.10 21.71
N ASN A 756 -24.60 7.05 22.10
CA ASN A 756 -24.23 5.65 21.88
C ASN A 756 -25.13 4.98 20.81
N ASN A 757 -26.24 5.58 20.42
CA ASN A 757 -27.15 5.01 19.43
C ASN A 757 -26.65 5.25 18.01
N ASN A 758 -26.39 6.51 17.65
CA ASN A 758 -26.07 6.90 16.28
C ASN A 758 -24.65 6.50 15.83
N TYR A 759 -23.78 6.13 16.77
CA TYR A 759 -22.41 5.67 16.51
C TYR A 759 -22.26 4.15 16.50
N GLN A 760 -23.36 3.40 16.38
CA GLN A 760 -23.29 1.96 16.12
C GLN A 760 -22.70 1.70 14.73
N VAL A 761 -21.97 0.59 14.58
CA VAL A 761 -21.44 0.16 13.27
C VAL A 761 -22.61 -0.04 12.30
N SER A 762 -22.69 0.82 11.31
CA SER A 762 -23.79 0.85 10.36
C SER A 762 -23.36 1.41 9.00
N ASN A 763 -24.22 1.26 8.01
CA ASN A 763 -24.01 1.83 6.68
C ASN A 763 -24.10 3.37 6.64
N PHE A 764 -24.42 4.03 7.75
CA PHE A 764 -24.30 5.48 7.88
C PHE A 764 -22.85 5.97 7.67
N PHE A 765 -21.86 5.15 8.07
CA PHE A 765 -20.43 5.47 7.95
C PHE A 765 -19.80 4.91 6.66
N VAL A 766 -20.59 4.25 5.80
CA VAL A 766 -20.10 3.64 4.57
C VAL A 766 -20.41 4.56 3.39
N GLU A 767 -19.39 4.93 2.64
CA GLU A 767 -19.51 5.75 1.44
C GLU A 767 -19.03 4.99 0.20
N ASP A 768 -19.60 5.30 -0.97
CA ASP A 768 -19.15 4.76 -2.26
C ASP A 768 -17.71 5.20 -2.55
N GLY A 769 -16.80 4.25 -2.64
CA GLY A 769 -15.39 4.45 -2.94
C GLY A 769 -15.05 4.44 -4.43
N SER A 770 -16.04 4.33 -5.30
CA SER A 770 -15.83 4.34 -6.75
C SER A 770 -15.25 5.65 -7.23
N TYR A 771 -14.29 5.57 -8.16
CA TYR A 771 -13.68 6.77 -8.71
C TYR A 771 -13.12 6.57 -10.14
N MET A 772 -12.95 7.68 -10.85
CA MET A 772 -12.11 7.81 -12.03
C MET A 772 -11.17 9.00 -11.85
N ARG A 773 -9.88 8.80 -12.12
CA ARG A 773 -8.84 9.83 -11.95
C ARG A 773 -8.01 10.00 -13.20
N LEU A 774 -7.77 11.24 -13.62
CA LEU A 774 -6.68 11.56 -14.54
C LEU A 774 -5.37 11.56 -13.76
N LYS A 775 -4.68 10.40 -13.83
CA LYS A 775 -3.45 10.13 -13.06
C LYS A 775 -2.27 10.90 -13.61
N VAL A 776 -2.09 10.89 -14.93
CA VAL A 776 -0.98 11.58 -15.60
C VAL A 776 -1.48 12.21 -16.88
N LEU A 777 -1.19 13.48 -17.05
CA LEU A 777 -1.28 14.20 -18.32
C LEU A 777 0.09 14.76 -18.66
N GLN A 778 0.67 14.37 -19.78
CA GLN A 778 1.97 14.86 -20.22
C GLN A 778 1.89 15.41 -21.65
N ILE A 779 2.53 16.55 -21.87
CA ILE A 779 2.74 17.14 -23.20
C ILE A 779 4.23 17.42 -23.33
N GLY A 780 4.86 16.85 -24.34
CA GLY A 780 6.28 17.01 -24.61
C GLY A 780 6.56 17.53 -26.01
N TYR A 781 7.71 18.18 -26.17
CA TYR A 781 8.20 18.60 -27.48
C TYR A 781 9.68 18.24 -27.60
N SER A 782 9.99 17.46 -28.62
CA SER A 782 11.35 17.08 -28.99
C SER A 782 11.84 18.00 -30.12
N LEU A 783 12.93 18.70 -29.86
CA LEU A 783 13.54 19.59 -30.84
C LEU A 783 14.07 18.80 -32.04
N PRO A 784 13.91 19.33 -33.31
CA PRO A 784 14.41 18.66 -34.49
C PRO A 784 15.93 18.46 -34.47
N GLY A 785 16.40 17.23 -34.77
CA GLY A 785 17.81 16.85 -34.70
C GLY A 785 18.73 17.75 -35.53
N GLN A 786 18.27 18.26 -36.66
CA GLN A 786 19.04 19.20 -37.53
C GLN A 786 19.46 20.50 -36.81
N MET A 787 18.62 20.99 -35.88
CA MET A 787 18.95 22.20 -35.10
C MET A 787 20.00 21.90 -34.03
N LEU A 788 19.96 20.68 -33.47
CA LEU A 788 20.78 20.26 -32.33
C LEU A 788 22.18 19.79 -32.77
N GLN A 789 22.33 19.22 -33.95
CA GLN A 789 23.61 18.77 -34.50
C GLN A 789 24.66 19.87 -34.57
N ARG A 790 24.25 21.12 -34.80
CA ARG A 790 25.14 22.30 -34.88
C ARG A 790 25.84 22.60 -33.54
N VAL A 791 25.24 22.17 -32.42
CA VAL A 791 25.75 22.40 -31.08
C VAL A 791 26.21 21.11 -30.39
N GLY A 792 26.37 20.01 -31.16
CA GLY A 792 26.86 18.73 -30.67
C GLY A 792 25.88 17.96 -29.76
N ILE A 793 24.58 18.27 -29.87
CA ILE A 793 23.50 17.65 -29.08
C ILE A 793 22.71 16.69 -29.96
N LYS A 794 22.44 15.51 -29.51
CA LYS A 794 21.60 14.50 -30.23
C LYS A 794 20.13 14.76 -30.10
N GLY A 795 19.68 15.05 -28.91
CA GLY A 795 18.28 15.22 -28.61
C GLY A 795 18.07 16.14 -27.41
N LEU A 796 17.03 16.94 -27.51
CA LEU A 796 16.54 17.75 -26.40
C LEU A 796 15.02 17.73 -26.42
N ARG A 797 14.42 17.25 -25.34
CA ARG A 797 12.98 17.20 -25.14
C ARG A 797 12.60 17.98 -23.90
N PHE A 798 11.66 18.90 -24.03
CA PHE A 798 11.00 19.56 -22.93
C PHE A 798 9.60 18.96 -22.74
N PHE A 799 9.11 18.93 -21.50
CA PHE A 799 7.76 18.49 -21.24
C PHE A 799 7.15 19.19 -20.01
N VAL A 800 5.85 19.25 -20.02
CA VAL A 800 5.03 19.59 -18.86
C VAL A 800 4.18 18.38 -18.51
N GLN A 801 4.01 18.15 -17.21
CA GLN A 801 3.24 17.02 -16.69
C GLN A 801 2.37 17.46 -15.55
N GLY A 802 1.14 16.98 -15.53
CA GLY A 802 0.24 17.07 -14.40
C GLY A 802 -0.10 15.68 -13.86
N GLU A 803 -0.08 15.51 -12.54
CA GLU A 803 -0.45 14.27 -11.89
C GLU A 803 -1.65 14.49 -10.97
N ASN A 804 -2.57 13.52 -10.97
CA ASN A 804 -3.79 13.55 -10.15
C ASN A 804 -4.61 14.84 -10.36
N LEU A 805 -4.73 15.30 -11.62
CA LEU A 805 -5.30 16.61 -11.97
C LEU A 805 -6.75 16.76 -11.54
N PHE A 806 -7.56 15.71 -11.74
CA PHE A 806 -8.91 15.65 -11.22
C PHE A 806 -9.33 14.21 -10.91
N THR A 807 -10.29 14.09 -10.01
CA THR A 807 -10.91 12.82 -9.61
C THR A 807 -12.42 13.00 -9.63
N ILE A 808 -13.13 12.11 -10.30
CA ILE A 808 -14.58 12.01 -10.27
C ILE A 808 -14.91 10.92 -9.26
N THR A 809 -15.62 11.27 -8.20
CA THR A 809 -16.00 10.36 -7.11
C THR A 809 -17.13 10.94 -6.27
N ASN A 810 -17.92 10.09 -5.67
CA ASN A 810 -18.91 10.45 -4.66
C ASN A 810 -18.34 10.47 -3.24
N TYR A 811 -17.12 9.92 -3.05
CA TYR A 811 -16.49 9.88 -1.74
C TYR A 811 -16.21 11.28 -1.18
N SER A 812 -16.68 11.56 0.04
CA SER A 812 -16.58 12.87 0.67
C SER A 812 -15.20 13.15 1.29
N GLY A 813 -14.42 12.12 1.65
CA GLY A 813 -13.09 12.23 2.26
C GLY A 813 -12.00 12.77 1.34
N TYR A 814 -10.75 12.71 1.78
CA TYR A 814 -9.60 13.25 1.05
C TYR A 814 -9.34 12.54 -0.27
N ASP A 815 -9.36 11.21 -0.26
CA ASP A 815 -8.98 10.42 -1.42
C ASP A 815 -9.71 9.07 -1.46
N PRO A 816 -10.44 8.74 -2.53
CA PRO A 816 -11.09 7.43 -2.67
C PRO A 816 -10.08 6.28 -2.88
N GLU A 817 -8.83 6.59 -3.27
CA GLU A 817 -7.73 5.64 -3.35
C GLU A 817 -7.13 5.42 -1.95
N VAL A 818 -7.97 5.03 -1.00
CA VAL A 818 -7.58 4.76 0.39
C VAL A 818 -6.58 3.62 0.41
N GLY A 819 -5.36 3.91 0.89
CA GLY A 819 -4.21 2.99 0.84
C GLY A 819 -4.31 1.78 1.79
N THR A 820 -5.41 1.60 2.50
CA THR A 820 -5.61 0.46 3.40
C THR A 820 -6.38 -0.65 2.70
N ARG A 821 -5.88 -1.87 2.78
CA ARG A 821 -6.52 -3.08 2.27
C ARG A 821 -7.92 -3.32 2.87
N ASP A 822 -8.17 -2.73 4.02
CA ASP A 822 -9.36 -2.98 4.82
C ASP A 822 -10.51 -2.02 4.50
N GLY A 823 -10.29 -1.01 3.64
CA GLY A 823 -11.29 -0.04 3.22
C GLY A 823 -11.66 0.99 4.29
N PHE A 824 -10.82 1.19 5.30
CA PHE A 824 -11.03 2.21 6.33
C PHE A 824 -10.28 3.49 5.99
N ASP A 825 -10.95 4.63 6.14
CA ASP A 825 -10.30 5.94 6.10
C ASP A 825 -10.35 6.61 7.48
N GLY A 826 -9.29 6.39 8.27
CA GLY A 826 -9.05 7.03 9.57
C GLY A 826 -8.15 8.26 9.48
N GLY A 827 -8.10 8.92 8.33
CA GLY A 827 -7.21 10.05 8.08
C GLY A 827 -5.98 9.65 7.27
N THR A 828 -6.19 8.98 6.17
CA THR A 828 -5.13 8.60 5.22
C THR A 828 -4.52 9.86 4.59
N TYR A 829 -3.18 9.90 4.50
CA TYR A 829 -2.48 11.02 3.85
C TYR A 829 -2.87 11.07 2.36
N PRO A 830 -3.42 12.20 1.86
CA PRO A 830 -3.98 12.26 0.53
C PRO A 830 -2.92 12.26 -0.57
N GLN A 831 -3.32 11.82 -1.77
CA GLN A 831 -2.49 11.98 -2.97
C GLN A 831 -2.27 13.46 -3.29
N ALA A 832 -1.06 13.77 -3.73
CA ALA A 832 -0.73 15.11 -4.19
C ALA A 832 -1.18 15.33 -5.64
N ARG A 833 -1.73 16.50 -5.91
CA ARG A 833 -1.81 17.05 -7.28
C ARG A 833 -0.46 17.70 -7.58
N THR A 834 0.21 17.23 -8.62
CA THR A 834 1.56 17.67 -8.97
C THR A 834 1.59 18.31 -10.35
N TYR A 835 2.27 19.44 -10.47
CA TYR A 835 2.58 20.07 -11.74
C TYR A 835 4.09 20.08 -11.91
N THR A 836 4.57 19.48 -12.98
CA THR A 836 5.99 19.24 -13.23
C THR A 836 6.39 19.83 -14.58
N ILE A 837 7.54 20.48 -14.61
CA ILE A 837 8.27 20.80 -15.83
C ILE A 837 9.52 19.93 -15.90
N GLY A 838 9.88 19.47 -17.08
CA GLY A 838 11.07 18.62 -17.25
C GLY A 838 11.79 18.84 -18.55
N ALA A 839 13.06 18.47 -18.53
CA ALA A 839 13.94 18.47 -19.69
C ALA A 839 14.75 17.17 -19.74
N LYS A 840 14.84 16.58 -20.94
CA LYS A 840 15.71 15.43 -21.25
C LYS A 840 16.71 15.84 -22.30
N TYR A 841 17.96 15.67 -21.97
CA TYR A 841 19.09 16.10 -22.76
C TYR A 841 19.97 14.91 -23.10
N TYR A 842 20.22 14.69 -24.39
CA TYR A 842 21.03 13.60 -24.90
C TYR A 842 22.30 14.17 -25.54
N ILE A 843 23.45 13.89 -24.92
CA ILE A 843 24.76 14.37 -25.35
C ILE A 843 25.46 13.25 -26.11
N PHE A 844 26.26 13.59 -27.10
CA PHE A 844 27.17 12.69 -27.81
C PHE A 844 28.62 13.05 -27.66
N ASP A 845 29.38 12.03 -27.91
CA ASP A 845 30.73 12.15 -28.41
C ASP A 845 30.79 11.95 -29.91
#